data_3a83b0fd350e4d40afebc75f8c3452bb
#
_entry.id   3a83b0fd350e4d40afebc75f8c3452bb
#
_cell.length_a   1.000
_cell.length_b   1.000
_cell.length_c   1.000
_cell.angle_alpha   90.00
_cell.angle_beta   90.00
_cell.angle_gamma   90.00
#
_symmetry.space_group_name_H-M   'P 1'
#
loop_
_entity.id
_entity.type
_entity.pdbx_description
1 polymer ?
#
loop_
_entity_poly.entity_id
_entity_poly.type
_entity_poly.pdbx_seq_one_letter_code
_entity_poly.pdbx_strand_id
1 'polypeptide(L)'
;MLLKKQFVKANIPLNDEDVFNSPAIRFRKKFNVGEIKNAVLFVCGLGYGYYYINGEKVADDLLTAPVSDYQKTVWYNKYDVTHLVQEGENIFAAIVGNGFYNENFPSGWDHNKAPWRDVPKLFASLWVDGKEVFTSDESFACKADECIYFNQLRSGEYWDFNKLEEWQSLDFDDTDWKRAWIDEPEKTGELVECLCEPIRECAEYKTQRIIKYKDKYIFDIGQNISGYIRFKGCLAKGQEITIFHGETIEPDGNLWQDETTVLCNLNAFTKEVPFQTDKIIGNSEYIEWSPIFTYHGFRYVEISGLTEEPTTDMVTGIFVHQDIKRTSTFECSDEILNKIYEMGILSTYSNMHYALTDCPTREKLGWLNDAAASVDQILLNFRSEKFYAKWIRDIMETIKEDGAVSGIAPTPNWGYTPGGVCTIGFAEIPYATYQKTRDLDIPKYTLPYIEKHFAFYDNLVKGDTPGFDLGDWTGITNRETPIPIIEKFICLRFLRVMIAFRKALGKDYEDLNEKQEYYRQKVEELSFKNGKPVCENQTLLSMLIVEGFDNGTLEDLLINVVLKKPEIDCGMMGIQYLYKALSICKREDLIVELLTNENSFYKRWIQEGETTLVESFDLNPYTRSKNHHMFSNVLSWFYRGLLGVEYDEELGAKKIIIKPCNNFSLQYAKGSIQLDEGTIFVSVYNNGTNIEYTIKVDGNLAVEYQGECIKGQKRLLFEF
;
A
#
# COMPACT_ATOMS: atom_id res chain seq x y z
N MET A 1 29.02 2.08 15.90
CA MET A 1 29.37 2.64 14.58
C MET A 1 28.50 3.86 14.40
N LEU A 2 29.05 5.04 14.19
CA LEU A 2 28.29 6.27 14.02
C LEU A 2 28.43 6.69 12.55
N LEU A 3 27.36 6.58 11.77
CA LEU A 3 27.34 7.06 10.39
C LEU A 3 27.35 8.59 10.37
N LYS A 4 28.23 9.18 9.57
CA LYS A 4 28.23 10.63 9.36
C LYS A 4 27.10 10.97 8.37
N LYS A 5 26.08 11.69 8.82
CA LYS A 5 25.00 12.17 7.95
C LYS A 5 25.56 13.25 7.01
N GLN A 6 26.00 12.84 5.83
CA GLN A 6 26.56 13.73 4.81
C GLN A 6 26.10 13.24 3.42
N PHE A 7 25.36 14.09 2.75
CA PHE A 7 24.89 13.84 1.38
C PHE A 7 25.75 14.60 0.38
N VAL A 8 25.82 14.08 -0.83
CA VAL A 8 26.36 14.77 -1.99
C VAL A 8 25.28 14.97 -3.04
N LYS A 9 25.32 16.08 -3.75
CA LYS A 9 24.45 16.39 -4.88
C LYS A 9 25.26 16.84 -6.10
N ALA A 10 24.68 16.67 -7.27
CA ALA A 10 25.32 17.13 -8.49
C ALA A 10 25.34 18.66 -8.58
N ASN A 11 26.43 19.18 -9.11
CA ASN A 11 26.57 20.59 -9.45
C ASN A 11 25.80 20.90 -10.76
N ILE A 12 24.48 20.70 -10.73
CA ILE A 12 23.59 20.96 -11.87
C ILE A 12 22.50 21.90 -11.34
N PRO A 13 22.38 23.12 -11.88
CA PRO A 13 21.26 23.98 -11.52
C PRO A 13 19.96 23.33 -12.02
N LEU A 14 19.00 23.10 -11.13
CA LEU A 14 17.61 22.97 -11.50
C LEU A 14 17.11 24.37 -11.83
N ASN A 15 16.71 24.61 -13.06
CA ASN A 15 15.88 25.75 -13.37
C ASN A 15 14.43 25.38 -13.04
N ASP A 16 13.69 26.26 -12.37
CA ASP A 16 12.25 26.09 -12.14
C ASP A 16 11.45 25.93 -13.47
N GLU A 17 12.05 26.33 -14.58
CA GLU A 17 11.50 26.22 -15.91
C GLU A 17 11.66 24.79 -16.52
N ASP A 18 12.62 23.98 -16.01
CA ASP A 18 12.83 22.59 -16.45
C ASP A 18 12.03 21.56 -15.58
N VAL A 19 10.91 21.96 -15.04
CA VAL A 19 10.06 21.19 -14.12
C VAL A 19 9.76 19.76 -14.62
N PHE A 20 9.75 19.53 -15.93
CA PHE A 20 9.41 18.25 -16.56
C PHE A 20 10.60 17.52 -17.20
N ASN A 21 11.80 18.06 -17.12
CA ASN A 21 12.99 17.52 -17.79
C ASN A 21 14.14 17.31 -16.78
N SER A 22 13.90 16.43 -15.80
CA SER A 22 14.89 16.12 -14.75
C SER A 22 15.62 14.83 -15.11
N PRO A 23 16.88 14.88 -15.59
CA PRO A 23 17.67 13.68 -15.85
C PRO A 23 17.99 12.94 -14.54
N ALA A 24 18.30 11.67 -14.64
CA ALA A 24 18.94 10.94 -13.55
C ALA A 24 20.38 11.42 -13.33
N ILE A 25 20.93 11.23 -12.15
CA ILE A 25 22.28 11.67 -11.79
C ILE A 25 23.16 10.45 -11.53
N ARG A 26 24.28 10.37 -12.25
CA ARG A 26 25.34 9.39 -12.03
C ARG A 26 26.35 9.92 -11.02
N PHE A 27 26.80 9.06 -10.10
CA PHE A 27 27.88 9.30 -9.15
C PHE A 27 28.91 8.20 -9.23
N ARG A 28 30.21 8.55 -9.10
CA ARG A 28 31.31 7.59 -9.11
C ARG A 28 32.34 7.96 -8.06
N LYS A 29 32.94 6.91 -7.43
CA LYS A 29 34.02 7.05 -6.42
C LYS A 29 35.00 5.89 -6.55
N LYS A 30 36.22 6.17 -7.00
CA LYS A 30 37.35 5.20 -6.91
C LYS A 30 37.82 5.11 -5.46
N PHE A 31 38.12 3.89 -5.03
CA PHE A 31 38.64 3.61 -3.70
C PHE A 31 39.61 2.43 -3.73
N ASN A 32 40.44 2.31 -2.70
CA ASN A 32 41.44 1.26 -2.60
C ASN A 32 41.34 0.55 -1.25
N VAL A 33 41.39 -0.76 -1.24
CA VAL A 33 41.37 -1.60 -0.01
C VAL A 33 42.46 -2.68 -0.06
N GLY A 34 42.95 -3.06 1.12
CA GLY A 34 43.84 -4.22 1.28
C GLY A 34 43.06 -5.53 1.44
N GLU A 35 43.57 -6.42 2.29
CA GLU A 35 42.90 -7.69 2.67
C GLU A 35 41.47 -7.40 3.18
N ILE A 36 40.48 -8.22 2.76
CA ILE A 36 39.07 -8.04 3.05
C ILE A 36 38.53 -9.30 3.72
N LYS A 37 37.86 -9.13 4.87
CA LYS A 37 37.07 -10.20 5.54
C LYS A 37 35.60 -9.90 5.49
N ASN A 38 35.21 -8.61 5.61
CA ASN A 38 33.84 -8.17 5.58
C ASN A 38 33.76 -6.75 5.00
N ALA A 39 32.86 -6.51 4.07
CA ALA A 39 32.58 -5.18 3.53
C ALA A 39 31.08 -4.88 3.60
N VAL A 40 30.72 -3.73 4.19
CA VAL A 40 29.33 -3.29 4.36
C VAL A 40 29.14 -1.91 3.77
N LEU A 41 28.15 -1.78 2.89
CA LEU A 41 27.74 -0.52 2.28
C LEU A 41 26.46 -0.02 2.99
N PHE A 42 26.49 1.23 3.44
CA PHE A 42 25.33 2.00 3.91
C PHE A 42 25.01 3.05 2.85
N VAL A 43 23.78 3.07 2.34
CA VAL A 43 23.47 3.87 1.17
C VAL A 43 22.01 4.33 1.13
N CYS A 44 21.80 5.55 0.60
CA CYS A 44 20.48 6.12 0.37
C CYS A 44 20.55 7.08 -0.82
N GLY A 45 19.73 6.85 -1.83
CA GLY A 45 19.41 7.86 -2.86
C GLY A 45 18.20 8.66 -2.40
N LEU A 46 18.34 9.95 -2.18
CA LEU A 46 17.20 10.85 -2.08
C LEU A 46 16.66 11.12 -3.48
N GLY A 47 15.56 10.53 -3.75
CA GLY A 47 15.00 10.02 -4.98
C GLY A 47 15.03 8.51 -4.95
N TYR A 48 15.24 7.85 -6.06
CA TYR A 48 15.45 6.40 -6.11
C TYR A 48 16.87 6.11 -6.61
N GLY A 49 17.61 5.24 -5.90
CA GLY A 49 19.00 4.95 -6.19
C GLY A 49 19.25 3.50 -6.60
N TYR A 50 20.16 3.31 -7.56
CA TYR A 50 20.76 2.02 -7.91
C TYR A 50 22.27 2.11 -7.74
N TYR A 51 22.86 1.04 -7.16
CA TYR A 51 24.24 1.05 -6.69
C TYR A 51 25.01 -0.11 -7.28
N TYR A 52 26.29 0.16 -7.61
CA TYR A 52 27.18 -0.80 -8.26
C TYR A 52 28.55 -0.76 -7.57
N ILE A 53 29.23 -1.90 -7.52
CA ILE A 53 30.63 -2.02 -7.18
C ILE A 53 31.32 -2.82 -8.30
N ASN A 54 32.35 -2.26 -8.90
CA ASN A 54 33.12 -2.87 -10.00
C ASN A 54 32.24 -3.30 -11.21
N GLY A 55 31.19 -2.56 -11.49
CA GLY A 55 30.23 -2.84 -12.56
C GLY A 55 29.09 -3.78 -12.19
N GLU A 56 29.17 -4.48 -11.06
CA GLU A 56 28.13 -5.38 -10.60
C GLU A 56 27.12 -4.66 -9.69
N LYS A 57 25.84 -4.98 -9.86
CA LYS A 57 24.74 -4.40 -9.06
C LYS A 57 24.82 -4.89 -7.62
N VAL A 58 24.67 -3.97 -6.65
CA VAL A 58 24.79 -4.28 -5.22
C VAL A 58 23.65 -5.16 -4.71
N ALA A 59 22.43 -4.93 -5.23
CA ALA A 59 21.24 -5.70 -4.85
C ALA A 59 20.17 -5.61 -5.96
N ASP A 60 19.19 -6.52 -5.94
CA ASP A 60 18.03 -6.53 -6.84
C ASP A 60 16.88 -5.66 -6.32
N ASP A 61 17.12 -4.91 -5.26
CA ASP A 61 16.13 -4.02 -4.67
C ASP A 61 15.79 -2.88 -5.64
N LEU A 62 14.51 -2.55 -5.74
CA LEU A 62 13.97 -1.54 -6.63
C LEU A 62 13.48 -0.32 -5.85
N LEU A 63 13.45 0.84 -6.51
CA LEU A 63 12.86 2.08 -6.00
C LEU A 63 13.35 2.42 -4.57
N THR A 64 14.64 2.23 -4.31
CA THR A 64 15.27 2.58 -3.03
C THR A 64 15.77 4.04 -3.06
N ALA A 65 15.66 4.85 -2.02
CA ALA A 65 15.28 4.53 -0.67
C ALA A 65 13.76 4.63 -0.46
N PRO A 66 13.24 4.04 0.66
CA PRO A 66 11.83 4.15 1.00
C PRO A 66 11.36 5.60 1.15
N VAL A 67 10.12 5.85 0.71
CA VAL A 67 9.44 7.14 0.86
C VAL A 67 9.26 7.52 2.33
N SER A 68 9.41 8.81 2.65
CA SER A 68 9.21 9.40 4.00
C SER A 68 8.96 10.90 3.91
N ASP A 69 8.70 11.55 5.03
CA ASP A 69 8.97 12.99 5.19
C ASP A 69 10.49 13.17 5.37
N TYR A 70 11.16 13.47 4.26
CA TYR A 70 12.63 13.53 4.22
C TYR A 70 13.24 14.63 5.09
N GLN A 71 12.44 15.54 5.63
CA GLN A 71 12.89 16.51 6.63
C GLN A 71 12.91 15.93 8.05
N LYS A 72 12.23 14.79 8.29
CA LYS A 72 12.14 14.14 9.60
C LYS A 72 12.92 12.85 9.64
N THR A 73 12.66 11.94 8.70
CA THR A 73 13.33 10.63 8.60
C THR A 73 13.84 10.41 7.19
N VAL A 74 15.07 9.93 7.08
CA VAL A 74 15.66 9.44 5.84
C VAL A 74 16.04 7.98 6.04
N TRP A 75 15.34 7.09 5.35
CA TRP A 75 15.59 5.66 5.40
C TRP A 75 16.83 5.31 4.55
N TYR A 76 17.78 4.57 5.11
CA TYR A 76 18.93 4.04 4.39
C TYR A 76 18.91 2.52 4.35
N ASN A 77 19.51 1.96 3.30
CA ASN A 77 19.72 0.53 3.13
C ASN A 77 21.15 0.15 3.55
N LYS A 78 21.29 -1.09 4.02
CA LYS A 78 22.56 -1.68 4.43
C LYS A 78 22.75 -2.99 3.68
N TYR A 79 23.88 -3.11 2.97
CA TYR A 79 24.21 -4.27 2.16
C TYR A 79 25.54 -4.89 2.54
N ASP A 80 25.61 -6.22 2.62
CA ASP A 80 26.86 -6.96 2.63
C ASP A 80 27.40 -7.03 1.19
N VAL A 81 28.49 -6.33 0.95
CA VAL A 81 29.11 -6.22 -0.37
C VAL A 81 30.48 -6.89 -0.41
N THR A 82 30.78 -7.79 0.55
CA THR A 82 32.07 -8.48 0.67
C THR A 82 32.47 -9.18 -0.63
N HIS A 83 31.51 -9.78 -1.32
CA HIS A 83 31.73 -10.53 -2.57
C HIS A 83 31.98 -9.63 -3.81
N LEU A 84 31.68 -8.33 -3.73
CA LEU A 84 31.84 -7.36 -4.83
C LEU A 84 33.13 -6.55 -4.72
N VAL A 85 33.70 -6.44 -3.52
CA VAL A 85 34.91 -5.65 -3.27
C VAL A 85 36.14 -6.56 -3.45
N GLN A 86 37.18 -6.07 -4.14
CA GLN A 86 38.42 -6.79 -4.39
C GLN A 86 39.63 -6.07 -3.75
N GLU A 87 40.71 -6.81 -3.44
CA GLU A 87 41.96 -6.17 -3.05
C GLU A 87 42.50 -5.27 -4.14
N GLY A 88 43.00 -4.09 -3.77
CA GLY A 88 43.48 -3.07 -4.70
C GLY A 88 42.43 -2.04 -5.05
N GLU A 89 42.44 -1.59 -6.28
CA GLU A 89 41.57 -0.51 -6.78
C GLU A 89 40.17 -1.03 -7.11
N ASN A 90 39.15 -0.28 -6.67
CA ASN A 90 37.73 -0.54 -6.86
C ASN A 90 37.02 0.73 -7.29
N ILE A 91 35.82 0.57 -7.86
CA ILE A 91 34.88 1.65 -8.17
C ILE A 91 33.54 1.42 -7.48
N PHE A 92 33.06 2.41 -6.74
CA PHE A 92 31.66 2.53 -6.38
C PHE A 92 30.97 3.43 -7.41
N ALA A 93 29.82 3.03 -7.91
CA ALA A 93 29.01 3.80 -8.84
C ALA A 93 27.53 3.79 -8.38
N ALA A 94 26.84 4.91 -8.60
CA ALA A 94 25.42 5.04 -8.28
C ALA A 94 24.72 5.88 -9.33
N ILE A 95 23.46 5.55 -9.61
CA ILE A 95 22.55 6.41 -10.36
C ILE A 95 21.34 6.72 -9.51
N VAL A 96 20.93 7.99 -9.42
CA VAL A 96 19.82 8.45 -8.60
C VAL A 96 18.83 9.22 -9.47
N GLY A 97 17.58 8.75 -9.52
CA GLY A 97 16.46 9.41 -10.17
C GLY A 97 15.65 10.28 -9.21
N ASN A 98 14.60 10.91 -9.71
CA ASN A 98 13.79 11.86 -8.94
C ASN A 98 12.94 11.19 -7.85
N GLY A 99 12.31 10.07 -8.16
CA GLY A 99 11.44 9.32 -7.24
C GLY A 99 10.39 10.20 -6.55
N PHE A 100 10.06 9.86 -5.33
CA PHE A 100 9.15 10.63 -4.49
C PHE A 100 9.79 11.92 -3.94
N TYR A 101 11.13 11.95 -3.84
CA TYR A 101 11.87 13.07 -3.28
C TYR A 101 11.77 14.33 -4.14
N ASN A 102 11.89 14.19 -5.46
CA ASN A 102 11.83 15.31 -6.41
C ASN A 102 10.68 15.12 -7.40
N GLU A 103 9.50 14.75 -6.91
CA GLU A 103 8.30 14.63 -7.72
C GLU A 103 7.86 16.00 -8.26
N ASN A 104 7.80 16.15 -9.57
CA ASN A 104 7.43 17.39 -10.26
C ASN A 104 6.03 17.34 -10.86
N PHE A 105 5.38 16.18 -10.85
CA PHE A 105 4.06 16.01 -11.43
C PHE A 105 3.03 16.92 -10.72
N PRO A 106 2.32 17.79 -11.44
CA PRO A 106 1.34 18.72 -10.86
C PRO A 106 0.09 17.96 -10.45
N SER A 107 0.05 17.50 -9.22
CA SER A 107 -1.07 16.78 -8.65
C SER A 107 -1.87 17.62 -7.66
N GLY A 108 -3.13 17.25 -7.42
CA GLY A 108 -3.98 17.87 -6.41
C GLY A 108 -3.49 17.67 -4.96
N TRP A 109 -2.45 16.85 -4.77
CA TRP A 109 -1.88 16.50 -3.45
C TRP A 109 -0.55 17.21 -3.14
N ASP A 110 -0.19 18.21 -3.95
CA ASP A 110 0.93 19.16 -3.72
C ASP A 110 2.34 18.51 -3.58
N HIS A 111 2.57 17.26 -4.06
CA HIS A 111 3.91 16.67 -4.02
C HIS A 111 4.96 17.47 -4.80
N ASN A 112 4.54 18.11 -5.89
CA ASN A 112 5.38 19.06 -6.63
C ASN A 112 5.70 20.35 -5.85
N LYS A 113 5.12 20.56 -4.67
CA LYS A 113 5.39 21.69 -3.76
C LYS A 113 5.96 21.20 -2.42
N ALA A 114 6.36 19.93 -2.31
CA ALA A 114 6.88 19.37 -1.08
C ALA A 114 8.08 20.16 -0.56
N PRO A 115 8.15 20.45 0.75
CA PRO A 115 9.18 21.34 1.30
C PRO A 115 10.59 20.76 1.26
N TRP A 116 10.73 19.45 1.07
CA TRP A 116 12.02 18.75 0.97
C TRP A 116 12.60 18.67 -0.44
N ARG A 117 11.83 19.05 -1.47
CA ARG A 117 12.26 18.89 -2.87
C ARG A 117 13.57 19.63 -3.16
N ASP A 118 14.47 18.89 -3.79
CA ASP A 118 15.74 19.40 -4.31
C ASP A 118 16.23 18.41 -5.40
N VAL A 119 17.38 18.70 -6.04
CA VAL A 119 18.07 17.72 -6.92
C VAL A 119 18.28 16.39 -6.20
N PRO A 120 18.23 15.25 -6.91
CA PRO A 120 18.57 13.97 -6.33
C PRO A 120 19.93 13.98 -5.62
N LYS A 121 20.01 13.34 -4.45
CA LYS A 121 21.19 13.33 -3.59
C LYS A 121 21.62 11.90 -3.29
N LEU A 122 22.87 11.71 -2.95
CA LEU A 122 23.42 10.42 -2.58
C LEU A 122 24.05 10.52 -1.18
N PHE A 123 23.66 9.60 -0.30
CA PHE A 123 24.41 9.19 0.86
C PHE A 123 25.03 7.82 0.59
N ALA A 124 26.33 7.68 0.79
CA ALA A 124 27.02 6.38 0.69
C ALA A 124 28.18 6.35 1.70
N SER A 125 28.34 5.25 2.44
CA SER A 125 29.45 5.00 3.34
C SER A 125 29.83 3.51 3.27
N LEU A 126 31.07 3.22 2.86
CA LEU A 126 31.60 1.85 2.79
C LEU A 126 32.54 1.59 3.96
N TRP A 127 32.32 0.47 4.63
CA TRP A 127 33.14 0.01 5.73
C TRP A 127 33.71 -1.36 5.42
N VAL A 128 35.05 -1.51 5.58
CA VAL A 128 35.72 -2.77 5.40
C VAL A 128 36.41 -3.14 6.73
N ASP A 129 36.14 -4.33 7.23
CA ASP A 129 36.66 -4.85 8.52
C ASP A 129 36.48 -3.86 9.70
N GLY A 130 35.30 -3.18 9.72
CA GLY A 130 34.94 -2.23 10.77
C GLY A 130 35.61 -0.86 10.65
N LYS A 131 36.30 -0.56 9.54
CA LYS A 131 36.88 0.76 9.24
C LYS A 131 36.21 1.39 8.07
N GLU A 132 35.92 2.70 8.19
CA GLU A 132 35.38 3.48 7.08
C GLU A 132 36.43 3.64 5.98
N VAL A 133 36.08 3.22 4.75
CA VAL A 133 36.90 3.37 3.55
C VAL A 133 36.59 4.69 2.84
N PHE A 134 35.31 4.98 2.69
CA PHE A 134 34.84 6.26 2.21
C PHE A 134 33.47 6.61 2.80
N THR A 135 33.14 7.87 2.83
CA THR A 135 31.79 8.44 2.97
C THR A 135 31.54 9.42 1.85
N SER A 136 30.28 9.76 1.57
CA SER A 136 29.90 10.76 0.55
C SER A 136 30.62 12.08 0.83
N ASP A 137 31.44 12.54 -0.12
CA ASP A 137 32.19 13.79 -0.03
C ASP A 137 32.42 14.40 -1.44
N GLU A 138 33.08 15.54 -1.48
CA GLU A 138 33.40 16.27 -2.73
C GLU A 138 34.33 15.51 -3.68
N SER A 139 34.91 14.39 -3.28
CA SER A 139 35.73 13.54 -4.17
C SER A 139 34.93 12.66 -5.10
N PHE A 140 33.59 12.57 -4.90
CA PHE A 140 32.70 11.90 -5.83
C PHE A 140 32.63 12.69 -7.16
N ALA A 141 32.84 11.99 -8.27
CA ALA A 141 32.53 12.52 -9.59
C ALA A 141 31.03 12.37 -9.86
N CYS A 142 30.42 13.34 -10.54
CA CYS A 142 29.00 13.31 -10.89
C CYS A 142 28.73 13.89 -12.28
N LYS A 143 27.68 13.35 -12.93
CA LYS A 143 27.21 13.78 -14.26
C LYS A 143 25.71 13.51 -14.38
N ALA A 144 24.99 14.37 -15.10
CA ALA A 144 23.62 14.06 -15.55
C ALA A 144 23.64 12.87 -16.52
N ASP A 145 22.72 11.94 -16.38
CA ASP A 145 22.56 10.83 -17.30
C ASP A 145 21.98 11.33 -18.63
N GLU A 146 22.67 11.04 -19.74
CA GLU A 146 22.21 11.40 -21.07
C GLU A 146 21.31 10.31 -21.70
N CYS A 147 21.42 9.07 -21.21
CA CYS A 147 20.58 7.96 -21.64
C CYS A 147 19.19 8.05 -21.00
N ILE A 148 19.11 8.20 -19.66
CA ILE A 148 17.86 8.40 -18.93
C ILE A 148 17.65 9.90 -18.74
N TYR A 149 17.16 10.55 -19.78
CA TYR A 149 17.09 12.02 -19.82
C TYR A 149 15.84 12.60 -19.18
N PHE A 150 14.85 11.76 -18.85
CA PHE A 150 13.64 12.12 -18.08
C PHE A 150 13.22 10.95 -17.20
N ASN A 151 12.84 11.23 -15.96
CA ASN A 151 12.26 10.25 -15.03
C ASN A 151 11.40 10.94 -13.99
N GLN A 152 10.16 10.50 -13.84
CA GLN A 152 9.21 10.98 -12.84
C GLN A 152 8.27 9.83 -12.43
N LEU A 153 7.97 9.72 -11.14
CA LEU A 153 7.23 8.58 -10.59
C LEU A 153 5.86 8.38 -11.24
N ARG A 154 5.11 9.46 -11.53
CA ARG A 154 3.78 9.38 -12.15
C ARG A 154 3.79 9.56 -13.65
N SER A 155 4.73 10.32 -14.15
CA SER A 155 4.82 10.60 -15.59
C SER A 155 5.39 9.43 -16.37
N GLY A 156 6.52 8.86 -15.93
CA GLY A 156 7.22 7.78 -16.60
C GLY A 156 8.72 8.04 -16.77
N GLU A 157 9.35 7.31 -17.69
CA GLU A 157 10.78 7.33 -17.89
C GLU A 157 11.14 7.32 -19.39
N TYR A 158 12.11 8.17 -19.81
CA TYR A 158 12.52 8.32 -21.20
C TYR A 158 13.98 7.97 -21.39
N TRP A 159 14.27 7.07 -22.35
CA TRP A 159 15.59 6.55 -22.65
C TRP A 159 16.01 6.83 -24.09
N ASP A 160 17.26 7.31 -24.27
CA ASP A 160 17.95 7.35 -25.56
C ASP A 160 19.09 6.32 -25.57
N PHE A 161 18.90 5.18 -26.25
CA PHE A 161 19.88 4.11 -26.33
C PHE A 161 21.11 4.49 -27.14
N ASN A 162 21.08 5.58 -27.94
CA ASN A 162 22.26 6.11 -28.59
C ASN A 162 23.28 6.72 -27.62
N LYS A 163 22.86 6.92 -26.34
CA LYS A 163 23.67 7.50 -25.26
C LYS A 163 24.02 6.49 -24.16
N LEU A 164 23.74 5.20 -24.39
CA LEU A 164 24.07 4.16 -23.43
C LEU A 164 25.59 4.02 -23.28
N GLU A 165 26.10 3.97 -22.04
CA GLU A 165 27.52 3.86 -21.70
C GLU A 165 27.71 2.86 -20.56
N GLU A 166 28.83 2.14 -20.51
CA GLU A 166 29.22 1.25 -19.40
C GLU A 166 29.96 2.02 -18.29
N TRP A 167 29.35 3.10 -17.83
CA TRP A 167 29.95 4.04 -16.88
C TRP A 167 30.17 3.44 -15.47
N GLN A 168 29.63 2.28 -15.14
CA GLN A 168 29.78 1.60 -13.84
C GLN A 168 31.12 0.88 -13.73
N SER A 169 31.86 0.66 -14.82
CA SER A 169 33.11 -0.08 -14.85
C SER A 169 34.27 0.71 -14.25
N LEU A 170 35.27 0.01 -13.70
CA LEU A 170 36.49 0.61 -13.13
C LEU A 170 37.31 1.40 -14.17
N ASP A 171 37.37 0.88 -15.42
CA ASP A 171 38.17 1.44 -16.51
C ASP A 171 37.51 2.62 -17.21
N PHE A 172 36.28 2.96 -16.90
CA PHE A 172 35.58 4.09 -17.52
C PHE A 172 36.26 5.42 -17.16
N ASP A 173 36.51 6.25 -18.19
CA ASP A 173 37.09 7.57 -18.03
C ASP A 173 36.05 8.61 -17.58
N ASP A 174 36.14 9.06 -16.32
CA ASP A 174 35.30 10.06 -15.72
C ASP A 174 36.00 11.41 -15.48
N THR A 175 37.09 11.65 -16.21
CA THR A 175 37.93 12.87 -16.06
C THR A 175 37.19 14.18 -16.43
N ASP A 176 36.17 14.10 -17.29
CA ASP A 176 35.31 15.22 -17.69
C ASP A 176 34.14 15.45 -16.71
N TRP A 177 33.91 14.51 -15.75
CA TRP A 177 32.82 14.65 -14.78
C TRP A 177 33.12 15.71 -13.74
N LYS A 178 32.07 16.43 -13.32
CA LYS A 178 32.17 17.44 -12.26
C LYS A 178 32.33 16.79 -10.89
N ARG A 179 32.84 17.51 -9.93
CA ARG A 179 32.84 17.09 -8.53
C ARG A 179 31.51 17.44 -7.89
N ALA A 180 31.02 16.49 -7.08
CA ALA A 180 29.79 16.66 -6.33
C ALA A 180 29.94 17.74 -5.25
N TRP A 181 28.84 18.36 -4.87
CA TRP A 181 28.78 19.27 -3.74
C TRP A 181 28.25 18.58 -2.48
N ILE A 182 28.83 18.89 -1.35
CA ILE A 182 28.26 18.48 -0.08
C ILE A 182 26.95 19.23 0.14
N ASP A 183 25.90 18.49 0.49
CA ASP A 183 24.62 19.06 0.91
C ASP A 183 24.65 19.42 2.41
N GLU A 184 23.93 20.47 2.79
CA GLU A 184 23.83 20.89 4.19
C GLU A 184 22.97 19.89 4.99
N PRO A 185 23.51 19.23 6.02
CA PRO A 185 22.78 18.19 6.77
C PRO A 185 21.50 18.69 7.46
N GLU A 186 21.41 19.98 7.74
CA GLU A 186 20.26 20.60 8.43
C GLU A 186 18.96 20.53 7.66
N LYS A 187 19.02 20.32 6.34
CA LYS A 187 17.83 20.22 5.47
C LYS A 187 17.28 18.81 5.34
N THR A 188 17.93 17.82 5.92
CA THR A 188 17.53 16.42 5.86
C THR A 188 17.27 15.84 7.25
N GLY A 189 16.32 14.91 7.34
CA GLY A 189 15.94 14.23 8.57
C GLY A 189 17.00 13.29 9.13
N GLU A 190 16.66 12.56 10.19
CA GLU A 190 17.52 11.55 10.81
C GLU A 190 17.76 10.36 9.86
N LEU A 191 18.99 9.88 9.77
CA LEU A 191 19.31 8.63 9.07
C LEU A 191 18.87 7.42 9.90
N VAL A 192 17.95 6.62 9.36
CA VAL A 192 17.39 5.43 10.02
C VAL A 192 17.53 4.21 9.10
N GLU A 193 17.96 3.08 9.65
CA GLU A 193 18.08 1.82 8.89
C GLU A 193 16.70 1.30 8.50
N CYS A 194 16.49 1.03 7.21
CA CYS A 194 15.27 0.39 6.72
C CYS A 194 15.37 -1.11 6.94
N LEU A 195 14.47 -1.66 7.77
CA LEU A 195 14.42 -3.10 8.09
C LEU A 195 13.23 -3.82 7.44
N CYS A 196 12.37 -3.09 6.71
CA CYS A 196 11.27 -3.72 6.00
C CYS A 196 11.72 -4.39 4.70
N GLU A 197 10.89 -5.25 4.17
CA GLU A 197 11.14 -5.99 2.94
C GLU A 197 11.35 -5.02 1.78
N PRO A 198 12.28 -5.29 0.84
CA PRO A 198 12.51 -4.46 -0.33
C PRO A 198 11.39 -4.61 -1.37
N ILE A 199 11.28 -3.63 -2.27
CA ILE A 199 10.49 -3.76 -3.50
C ILE A 199 11.30 -4.58 -4.49
N ARG A 200 10.64 -5.53 -5.20
CA ARG A 200 11.25 -6.42 -6.20
C ARG A 200 10.33 -6.71 -7.38
N GLU A 201 10.89 -7.28 -8.43
CA GLU A 201 10.13 -8.00 -9.45
C GLU A 201 9.61 -9.31 -8.84
N CYS A 202 8.31 -9.43 -8.66
CA CYS A 202 7.70 -10.55 -7.93
C CYS A 202 7.01 -11.56 -8.86
N ALA A 203 6.52 -11.13 -10.02
CA ALA A 203 5.91 -12.00 -11.02
C ALA A 203 5.98 -11.42 -12.44
N GLU A 204 5.83 -12.29 -13.45
CA GLU A 204 5.76 -11.92 -14.85
C GLU A 204 4.43 -12.33 -15.47
N TYR A 205 3.83 -11.44 -16.25
CA TYR A 205 2.59 -11.66 -17.00
C TYR A 205 2.83 -11.46 -18.49
N LYS A 206 2.83 -12.55 -19.25
CA LYS A 206 3.00 -12.50 -20.70
C LYS A 206 1.78 -11.90 -21.38
N THR A 207 2.01 -11.15 -22.45
CA THR A 207 0.94 -10.65 -23.31
C THR A 207 0.09 -11.80 -23.83
N GLN A 208 -1.20 -11.75 -23.59
CA GLN A 208 -2.18 -12.77 -24.02
C GLN A 208 -2.71 -12.49 -25.43
N ARG A 209 -2.85 -11.20 -25.78
CA ARG A 209 -3.34 -10.75 -27.10
C ARG A 209 -2.85 -9.35 -27.41
N ILE A 210 -2.84 -9.02 -28.71
CA ILE A 210 -2.56 -7.67 -29.19
C ILE A 210 -3.82 -7.16 -29.91
N ILE A 211 -4.22 -5.94 -29.60
CA ILE A 211 -5.33 -5.23 -30.24
C ILE A 211 -4.70 -4.12 -31.09
N LYS A 212 -5.01 -4.10 -32.41
CA LYS A 212 -4.60 -3.02 -33.28
C LYS A 212 -5.64 -1.90 -33.25
N TYR A 213 -5.22 -0.70 -32.87
CA TYR A 213 -6.07 0.47 -32.86
C TYR A 213 -5.42 1.58 -33.70
N LYS A 214 -5.94 1.85 -34.91
CA LYS A 214 -5.35 2.80 -35.87
C LYS A 214 -3.88 2.48 -36.16
N ASP A 215 -2.97 3.37 -35.82
CA ASP A 215 -1.50 3.26 -35.98
C ASP A 215 -0.79 2.77 -34.71
N LYS A 216 -1.53 2.32 -33.71
CA LYS A 216 -1.03 1.86 -32.41
C LYS A 216 -1.36 0.39 -32.16
N TYR A 217 -0.63 -0.23 -31.24
CA TYR A 217 -0.86 -1.59 -30.78
C TYR A 217 -1.05 -1.61 -29.26
N ILE A 218 -2.10 -2.28 -28.78
CA ILE A 218 -2.40 -2.42 -27.37
C ILE A 218 -2.21 -3.87 -26.97
N PHE A 219 -1.32 -4.09 -26.02
CA PHE A 219 -0.98 -5.39 -25.45
C PHE A 219 -1.79 -5.62 -24.18
N ASP A 220 -2.59 -6.68 -24.14
CA ASP A 220 -3.33 -7.13 -22.95
C ASP A 220 -2.52 -8.20 -22.23
N ILE A 221 -1.96 -7.91 -21.06
CA ILE A 221 -1.22 -8.87 -20.24
C ILE A 221 -2.12 -9.77 -19.39
N GLY A 222 -3.43 -9.56 -19.43
CA GLY A 222 -4.45 -10.40 -18.78
C GLY A 222 -4.64 -10.15 -17.28
N GLN A 223 -3.72 -9.46 -16.62
CA GLN A 223 -3.77 -9.16 -15.19
C GLN A 223 -3.51 -7.68 -14.96
N ASN A 224 -4.34 -7.04 -14.12
CA ASN A 224 -4.05 -5.68 -13.64
C ASN A 224 -3.00 -5.74 -12.54
N ILE A 225 -1.91 -4.99 -12.67
CA ILE A 225 -0.75 -5.01 -11.78
C ILE A 225 -0.23 -3.60 -11.47
N SER A 226 0.53 -3.48 -10.39
CA SER A 226 1.52 -2.40 -10.24
C SER A 226 2.87 -2.85 -10.79
N GLY A 227 3.55 -2.01 -11.52
CA GLY A 227 4.86 -2.36 -12.05
C GLY A 227 5.17 -1.69 -13.37
N TYR A 228 5.82 -2.40 -14.26
CA TYR A 228 6.25 -1.90 -15.56
C TYR A 228 6.29 -3.03 -16.57
N ILE A 229 6.67 -2.69 -17.80
CA ILE A 229 6.88 -3.70 -18.83
C ILE A 229 8.36 -4.06 -18.97
N ARG A 230 8.63 -5.28 -19.42
CA ARG A 230 9.88 -5.64 -20.10
C ARG A 230 9.62 -5.63 -21.60
N PHE A 231 10.22 -4.65 -22.28
CA PHE A 231 10.18 -4.54 -23.73
C PHE A 231 11.34 -5.32 -24.35
N LYS A 232 11.09 -6.03 -25.45
CA LYS A 232 12.10 -6.77 -26.23
C LYS A 232 11.89 -6.52 -27.71
N GLY A 233 12.90 -5.97 -28.39
CA GLY A 233 12.82 -5.73 -29.83
C GLY A 233 13.98 -4.94 -30.39
N CYS A 234 13.99 -4.80 -31.70
CA CYS A 234 14.94 -3.93 -32.41
C CYS A 234 14.20 -2.66 -32.85
N LEU A 235 14.76 -1.51 -32.55
CA LEU A 235 14.28 -0.21 -33.02
C LEU A 235 15.37 0.42 -33.88
N ALA A 236 15.00 0.97 -35.05
CA ALA A 236 15.95 1.66 -35.92
C ALA A 236 16.61 2.83 -35.17
N LYS A 237 17.79 3.21 -35.58
CA LYS A 237 18.51 4.35 -34.98
C LYS A 237 17.68 5.63 -35.07
N GLY A 238 17.40 6.22 -33.92
CA GLY A 238 16.57 7.42 -33.81
C GLY A 238 15.05 7.17 -33.93
N GLN A 239 14.60 5.91 -34.07
CA GLN A 239 13.19 5.56 -33.98
C GLN A 239 12.74 5.74 -32.54
N GLU A 240 11.74 6.57 -32.32
CA GLU A 240 11.09 6.74 -31.00
C GLU A 240 9.82 5.91 -30.93
N ILE A 241 9.65 5.14 -29.88
CA ILE A 241 8.38 4.55 -29.46
C ILE A 241 7.89 5.21 -28.18
N THR A 242 6.57 5.40 -28.09
CA THR A 242 5.90 5.85 -26.89
C THR A 242 5.05 4.70 -26.32
N ILE A 243 5.20 4.45 -25.04
CA ILE A 243 4.58 3.35 -24.32
C ILE A 243 3.68 3.95 -23.25
N PHE A 244 2.35 3.77 -23.38
CA PHE A 244 1.37 4.26 -22.44
C PHE A 244 0.71 3.08 -21.71
N HIS A 245 0.50 3.22 -20.39
CA HIS A 245 -0.06 2.20 -19.52
C HIS A 245 -1.46 2.59 -19.06
N GLY A 246 -2.40 1.63 -19.04
CA GLY A 246 -3.77 1.89 -18.59
C GLY A 246 -4.51 0.65 -18.10
N GLU A 247 -5.62 0.87 -17.43
CA GLU A 247 -6.43 -0.18 -16.80
C GLU A 247 -7.67 -0.55 -17.61
N THR A 248 -8.12 0.30 -18.57
CA THR A 248 -9.44 0.16 -19.21
C THR A 248 -9.35 0.39 -20.71
N ILE A 249 -10.04 -0.47 -21.49
CA ILE A 249 -10.26 -0.30 -22.93
C ILE A 249 -11.64 0.30 -23.16
N GLU A 250 -11.73 1.33 -23.98
CA GLU A 250 -13.00 1.93 -24.42
C GLU A 250 -13.74 0.99 -25.38
N PRO A 251 -15.06 1.16 -25.55
CA PRO A 251 -15.87 0.33 -26.45
C PRO A 251 -15.42 0.37 -27.93
N ASP A 252 -14.73 1.43 -28.36
CA ASP A 252 -14.15 1.55 -29.71
C ASP A 252 -12.81 0.87 -29.86
N GLY A 253 -12.25 0.32 -28.76
CA GLY A 253 -10.96 -0.37 -28.71
C GLY A 253 -9.76 0.51 -28.35
N ASN A 254 -9.96 1.80 -28.06
CA ASN A 254 -8.91 2.70 -27.59
C ASN A 254 -8.54 2.41 -26.13
N LEU A 255 -7.27 2.63 -25.76
CA LEU A 255 -6.89 2.63 -24.36
C LEU A 255 -7.36 3.94 -23.71
N TRP A 256 -8.16 3.82 -22.64
CA TRP A 256 -8.71 4.97 -21.97
C TRP A 256 -7.61 5.73 -21.19
N GLN A 257 -7.57 7.05 -21.39
CA GLN A 257 -6.50 7.93 -20.90
C GLN A 257 -6.96 8.96 -19.88
N ASP A 258 -8.28 9.15 -19.71
CA ASP A 258 -8.84 10.25 -18.92
C ASP A 258 -8.99 9.95 -17.42
N GLU A 259 -8.57 8.76 -16.94
CA GLU A 259 -8.62 8.37 -15.52
C GLU A 259 -8.02 9.41 -14.56
N THR A 260 -7.06 10.17 -15.07
CA THR A 260 -6.31 11.14 -14.32
C THR A 260 -6.90 12.52 -14.30
N THR A 261 -7.76 12.83 -15.27
CA THR A 261 -8.28 14.19 -15.46
C THR A 261 -9.39 14.53 -14.47
N VAL A 262 -10.08 13.54 -13.90
CA VAL A 262 -11.28 13.74 -13.08
C VAL A 262 -10.98 14.22 -11.65
N LEU A 263 -9.82 13.90 -11.07
CA LEU A 263 -9.49 14.23 -9.68
C LEU A 263 -8.32 15.20 -9.53
N CYS A 264 -7.50 15.35 -10.54
CA CYS A 264 -6.44 16.34 -10.55
C CYS A 264 -6.94 17.55 -11.32
N ASN A 265 -6.94 18.70 -10.73
CA ASN A 265 -7.38 19.97 -11.31
C ASN A 265 -7.09 20.03 -12.83
N LEU A 266 -8.11 19.82 -13.65
CA LEU A 266 -8.05 19.63 -15.11
C LEU A 266 -7.18 20.63 -15.87
N ASN A 267 -6.96 21.83 -15.29
CA ASN A 267 -6.10 22.86 -15.84
C ASN A 267 -4.60 22.58 -15.71
N ALA A 268 -4.19 21.57 -14.91
CA ALA A 268 -2.79 21.21 -14.73
C ALA A 268 -2.35 20.09 -15.69
N PHE A 269 -3.31 19.31 -16.23
CA PHE A 269 -3.04 18.26 -17.22
C PHE A 269 -3.29 18.82 -18.62
N THR A 270 -2.33 19.57 -19.10
CA THR A 270 -2.24 19.84 -20.53
C THR A 270 -1.67 18.61 -21.21
N LYS A 271 -1.86 18.47 -22.53
CA LYS A 271 -1.17 17.42 -23.33
C LYS A 271 0.36 17.45 -23.22
N GLU A 272 0.91 18.41 -22.48
CA GLU A 272 2.33 18.65 -22.29
C GLU A 272 2.90 17.91 -21.07
N VAL A 273 2.04 17.44 -20.12
CA VAL A 273 2.49 16.67 -18.96
C VAL A 273 2.22 15.19 -19.21
N PRO A 274 3.25 14.37 -19.41
CA PRO A 274 3.06 12.94 -19.60
C PRO A 274 2.57 12.28 -18.31
N PHE A 275 1.75 11.24 -18.45
CA PHE A 275 1.24 10.44 -17.36
C PHE A 275 1.28 8.97 -17.73
N GLN A 276 1.81 8.11 -16.86
CA GLN A 276 2.01 6.67 -17.11
C GLN A 276 2.60 6.38 -18.50
N THR A 277 3.54 7.20 -18.94
CA THR A 277 4.08 7.19 -20.32
C THR A 277 5.58 7.07 -20.32
N ASP A 278 6.10 5.99 -20.89
CA ASP A 278 7.52 5.80 -21.10
C ASP A 278 7.88 6.03 -22.58
N LYS A 279 9.17 6.32 -22.87
CA LYS A 279 9.69 6.48 -24.23
C LYS A 279 11.04 5.81 -24.40
N ILE A 280 11.26 5.25 -25.58
CA ILE A 280 12.52 4.65 -25.97
C ILE A 280 12.92 5.17 -27.35
N ILE A 281 14.17 5.62 -27.48
CA ILE A 281 14.80 5.95 -28.76
C ILE A 281 15.82 4.86 -29.08
N GLY A 282 15.62 4.18 -30.22
CA GLY A 282 16.44 3.05 -30.67
C GLY A 282 17.80 3.43 -31.22
N ASN A 283 18.73 2.47 -31.20
CA ASN A 283 20.10 2.60 -31.71
C ASN A 283 20.43 1.59 -32.82
N SER A 284 19.45 0.86 -33.37
CA SER A 284 19.54 -0.26 -34.31
C SER A 284 20.04 -1.58 -33.72
N GLU A 285 20.20 -1.66 -32.41
CA GLU A 285 20.54 -2.91 -31.69
C GLU A 285 19.29 -3.56 -31.10
N TYR A 286 19.44 -4.80 -30.66
CA TYR A 286 18.38 -5.46 -29.87
C TYR A 286 18.34 -4.85 -28.50
N ILE A 287 17.15 -4.39 -28.10
CA ILE A 287 16.87 -3.76 -26.81
C ILE A 287 16.06 -4.73 -25.95
N GLU A 288 16.56 -5.01 -24.76
CA GLU A 288 15.77 -5.54 -23.64
C GLU A 288 15.75 -4.45 -22.56
N TRP A 289 14.56 -3.94 -22.23
CA TRP A 289 14.44 -2.76 -21.41
C TRP A 289 13.24 -2.83 -20.45
N SER A 290 13.42 -2.27 -19.25
CA SER A 290 12.39 -1.88 -18.29
C SER A 290 12.78 -0.54 -17.65
N PRO A 291 11.82 0.32 -17.27
CA PRO A 291 12.13 1.53 -16.50
C PRO A 291 12.68 1.15 -15.13
N ILE A 292 13.47 2.05 -14.52
CA ILE A 292 14.08 1.79 -13.21
C ILE A 292 13.63 2.76 -12.11
N PHE A 293 13.10 3.95 -12.45
CA PHE A 293 12.74 5.00 -11.48
C PHE A 293 11.23 5.23 -11.35
N THR A 294 10.41 4.41 -11.99
CA THR A 294 8.94 4.51 -11.95
C THR A 294 8.29 3.14 -11.87
N TYR A 295 7.02 3.12 -11.56
CA TYR A 295 6.10 2.01 -11.78
C TYR A 295 4.74 2.56 -12.20
N HIS A 296 3.94 1.75 -12.86
CA HIS A 296 2.61 2.10 -13.36
C HIS A 296 1.56 1.15 -12.80
N GLY A 297 0.28 1.55 -12.82
CA GLY A 297 -0.86 0.68 -12.59
C GLY A 297 -1.50 0.35 -13.93
N PHE A 298 -1.54 -0.93 -14.34
CA PHE A 298 -2.03 -1.26 -15.68
C PHE A 298 -2.36 -2.73 -15.88
N ARG A 299 -3.23 -2.98 -16.84
CA ARG A 299 -3.44 -4.26 -17.50
C ARG A 299 -3.10 -4.17 -18.98
N TYR A 300 -3.25 -2.99 -19.56
CA TYR A 300 -3.06 -2.76 -20.99
C TYR A 300 -1.89 -1.82 -21.22
N VAL A 301 -1.14 -2.11 -22.30
CA VAL A 301 0.01 -1.31 -22.71
C VAL A 301 -0.16 -0.91 -24.15
N GLU A 302 -0.28 0.38 -24.44
CA GLU A 302 -0.35 0.92 -25.77
C GLU A 302 1.05 1.34 -26.24
N ILE A 303 1.47 0.85 -27.41
CA ILE A 303 2.73 1.26 -28.03
C ILE A 303 2.43 1.92 -29.38
N SER A 304 2.94 3.14 -29.54
CA SER A 304 2.96 3.88 -30.81
C SER A 304 4.39 4.06 -31.32
N GLY A 305 4.54 4.28 -32.64
CA GLY A 305 5.86 4.45 -33.28
C GLY A 305 6.52 3.14 -33.73
N LEU A 306 5.87 1.98 -33.58
CA LEU A 306 6.35 0.73 -34.18
C LEU A 306 6.21 0.77 -35.70
N THR A 307 7.26 0.35 -36.41
CA THR A 307 7.29 0.29 -37.88
C THR A 307 6.91 -1.08 -38.43
N GLU A 308 6.97 -2.10 -37.60
CA GLU A 308 6.62 -3.47 -37.92
C GLU A 308 5.48 -3.98 -37.02
N GLU A 309 4.76 -5.00 -37.49
CA GLU A 309 3.71 -5.63 -36.71
C GLU A 309 4.33 -6.40 -35.51
N PRO A 310 3.92 -6.08 -34.26
CA PRO A 310 4.53 -6.68 -33.09
C PRO A 310 4.07 -8.12 -32.83
N THR A 311 4.88 -8.85 -32.08
CA THR A 311 4.53 -10.17 -31.52
C THR A 311 4.24 -10.07 -30.02
N THR A 312 3.56 -11.05 -29.47
CA THR A 312 3.23 -11.09 -28.03
C THR A 312 4.46 -11.18 -27.12
N ASP A 313 5.60 -11.67 -27.65
CA ASP A 313 6.84 -11.75 -26.87
C ASP A 313 7.56 -10.41 -26.71
N MET A 314 7.12 -9.36 -27.44
CA MET A 314 7.70 -8.02 -27.37
C MET A 314 7.45 -7.34 -26.02
N VAL A 315 6.34 -7.65 -25.35
CA VAL A 315 5.92 -7.04 -24.08
C VAL A 315 5.57 -8.11 -23.07
N THR A 316 6.21 -8.01 -21.90
CA THR A 316 5.87 -8.78 -20.69
C THR A 316 5.59 -7.81 -19.55
N GLY A 317 4.46 -7.93 -18.89
CA GLY A 317 4.18 -7.16 -17.67
C GLY A 317 4.98 -7.73 -16.49
N ILE A 318 5.63 -6.86 -15.75
CA ILE A 318 6.43 -7.20 -14.56
C ILE A 318 5.71 -6.66 -13.34
N PHE A 319 5.27 -7.55 -12.46
CA PHE A 319 4.61 -7.18 -11.21
C PHE A 319 5.65 -6.78 -10.17
N VAL A 320 5.58 -5.53 -9.73
CA VAL A 320 6.54 -4.92 -8.80
C VAL A 320 5.82 -4.49 -7.54
N HIS A 321 6.26 -5.02 -6.40
CA HIS A 321 5.77 -4.66 -5.07
C HIS A 321 6.80 -5.05 -4.00
N GLN A 322 6.57 -4.67 -2.73
CA GLN A 322 7.41 -5.18 -1.64
C GLN A 322 7.30 -6.70 -1.54
N ASP A 323 8.45 -7.37 -1.40
CA ASP A 323 8.59 -8.83 -1.31
C ASP A 323 8.11 -9.36 0.06
N ILE A 324 6.86 -9.04 0.40
CA ILE A 324 6.21 -9.44 1.64
C ILE A 324 5.58 -10.81 1.46
N LYS A 325 5.97 -11.75 2.33
CA LYS A 325 5.49 -13.13 2.25
C LYS A 325 4.00 -13.25 2.60
N ARG A 326 3.21 -13.88 1.72
CA ARG A 326 1.87 -14.37 2.06
C ARG A 326 1.97 -15.52 3.05
N THR A 327 1.22 -15.44 4.15
CA THR A 327 1.26 -16.41 5.27
C THR A 327 -0.05 -17.14 5.48
N SER A 328 -1.03 -16.91 4.62
CA SER A 328 -2.34 -17.54 4.73
C SER A 328 -2.82 -18.13 3.40
N THR A 329 -3.75 -19.06 3.51
CA THR A 329 -4.47 -19.65 2.37
C THR A 329 -5.96 -19.68 2.65
N PHE A 330 -6.78 -19.57 1.61
CA PHE A 330 -8.21 -19.77 1.68
C PHE A 330 -8.71 -20.39 0.38
N GLU A 331 -9.66 -21.31 0.49
CA GLU A 331 -10.37 -21.93 -0.62
C GLU A 331 -11.75 -22.38 -0.13
N CYS A 332 -12.78 -22.22 -0.96
CA CYS A 332 -14.12 -22.74 -0.66
C CYS A 332 -14.81 -23.31 -1.90
N SER A 333 -16.00 -23.86 -1.72
CA SER A 333 -16.79 -24.46 -2.81
C SER A 333 -17.39 -23.46 -3.80
N ASP A 334 -17.33 -22.16 -3.51
CA ASP A 334 -17.87 -21.10 -4.38
C ASP A 334 -16.73 -20.40 -5.14
N GLU A 335 -16.82 -20.42 -6.48
CA GLU A 335 -15.79 -19.84 -7.35
C GLU A 335 -15.73 -18.30 -7.27
N ILE A 336 -16.85 -17.64 -7.02
CA ILE A 336 -16.89 -16.16 -6.88
C ILE A 336 -16.14 -15.74 -5.63
N LEU A 337 -16.38 -16.42 -4.50
CA LEU A 337 -15.66 -16.13 -3.25
C LEU A 337 -14.15 -16.38 -3.38
N ASN A 338 -13.74 -17.45 -4.07
CA ASN A 338 -12.33 -17.71 -4.33
C ASN A 338 -11.70 -16.61 -5.18
N LYS A 339 -12.41 -16.11 -6.21
CA LYS A 339 -11.94 -14.98 -7.03
C LYS A 339 -11.86 -13.68 -6.23
N ILE A 340 -12.85 -13.37 -5.40
CA ILE A 340 -12.82 -12.21 -4.50
C ILE A 340 -11.57 -12.25 -3.62
N TYR A 341 -11.26 -13.43 -3.06
CA TYR A 341 -10.09 -13.62 -2.22
C TYR A 341 -8.79 -13.30 -2.98
N GLU A 342 -8.58 -13.88 -4.17
CA GLU A 342 -7.39 -13.61 -4.97
C GLU A 342 -7.32 -12.16 -5.47
N MET A 343 -8.43 -11.56 -5.88
CA MET A 343 -8.50 -10.14 -6.24
C MET A 343 -8.06 -9.23 -5.08
N GLY A 344 -8.49 -9.54 -3.84
CA GLY A 344 -8.09 -8.79 -2.66
C GLY A 344 -6.61 -8.94 -2.33
N ILE A 345 -6.04 -10.14 -2.49
CA ILE A 345 -4.60 -10.41 -2.33
C ILE A 345 -3.79 -9.61 -3.37
N LEU A 346 -4.18 -9.66 -4.64
CA LEU A 346 -3.48 -8.96 -5.73
C LEU A 346 -3.57 -7.44 -5.59
N SER A 347 -4.75 -6.90 -5.21
CA SER A 347 -4.89 -5.46 -4.94
C SER A 347 -4.04 -5.01 -3.75
N THR A 348 -3.90 -5.85 -2.73
CA THR A 348 -3.05 -5.56 -1.58
C THR A 348 -1.58 -5.49 -1.99
N TYR A 349 -1.07 -6.50 -2.72
CA TYR A 349 0.30 -6.49 -3.23
C TYR A 349 0.58 -5.29 -4.13
N SER A 350 -0.35 -4.98 -5.05
CA SER A 350 -0.22 -3.84 -5.98
C SER A 350 -0.06 -2.49 -5.28
N ASN A 351 -0.41 -2.40 -4.01
CA ASN A 351 -0.37 -1.16 -3.23
C ASN A 351 0.67 -1.16 -2.10
N MET A 352 1.54 -2.18 -2.01
CA MET A 352 2.65 -2.24 -1.05
C MET A 352 3.94 -1.67 -1.64
N HIS A 353 4.18 -0.36 -1.44
CA HIS A 353 5.34 0.37 -1.96
C HIS A 353 5.98 1.27 -0.89
N TYR A 354 6.45 0.66 0.23
CA TYR A 354 6.98 1.32 1.43
C TYR A 354 5.95 2.16 2.22
N ALA A 355 4.80 2.38 1.67
CA ALA A 355 3.55 2.82 2.27
C ALA A 355 2.44 1.99 1.63
N LEU A 356 1.32 1.84 2.29
CA LEU A 356 0.14 1.21 1.68
C LEU A 356 -0.58 2.26 0.85
N THR A 357 -0.34 2.25 -0.46
CA THR A 357 -0.95 3.21 -1.38
C THR A 357 -2.39 2.84 -1.69
N ASP A 358 -3.22 3.83 -1.97
CA ASP A 358 -4.62 3.66 -2.38
C ASP A 358 -4.73 2.94 -3.73
N CYS A 359 -3.98 3.41 -4.72
CA CYS A 359 -3.94 2.86 -6.07
C CYS A 359 -2.55 2.98 -6.70
N PRO A 360 -2.17 2.08 -7.63
CA PRO A 360 -0.87 2.14 -8.30
C PRO A 360 -0.84 3.07 -9.51
N THR A 361 -1.98 3.66 -9.89
CA THR A 361 -2.12 4.52 -11.07
C THR A 361 -1.84 5.98 -10.77
N ARG A 362 -2.85 6.73 -10.34
CA ARG A 362 -2.85 8.19 -10.30
C ARG A 362 -2.33 8.79 -9.00
N GLU A 363 -2.78 8.27 -7.84
CA GLU A 363 -2.43 8.88 -6.54
C GLU A 363 -1.12 8.36 -6.00
N LYS A 364 -0.98 7.04 -5.87
CA LYS A 364 0.18 6.37 -5.24
C LYS A 364 0.46 6.93 -3.84
N LEU A 365 -0.61 7.11 -3.03
CA LEU A 365 -0.56 7.77 -1.73
C LEU A 365 -1.00 6.86 -0.59
N GLY A 366 -0.34 6.98 0.54
CA GLY A 366 -0.65 6.23 1.76
C GLY A 366 -1.87 6.79 2.49
N TRP A 367 -3.08 6.61 1.97
CA TRP A 367 -4.32 7.03 2.60
C TRP A 367 -4.61 6.21 3.87
N LEU A 368 -4.81 6.92 4.99
CA LEU A 368 -4.99 6.28 6.30
C LEU A 368 -6.36 5.62 6.47
N ASN A 369 -7.39 6.12 5.79
CA ASN A 369 -8.73 5.54 5.78
C ASN A 369 -8.76 4.19 5.03
N ASP A 370 -8.17 4.13 3.85
CA ASP A 370 -8.06 2.91 3.04
C ASP A 370 -7.28 1.83 3.78
N ALA A 371 -6.20 2.24 4.40
CA ALA A 371 -5.38 1.37 5.22
C ALA A 371 -6.11 0.87 6.47
N ALA A 372 -6.87 1.73 7.16
CA ALA A 372 -7.69 1.32 8.31
C ALA A 372 -8.76 0.30 7.91
N ALA A 373 -9.34 0.45 6.70
CA ALA A 373 -10.32 -0.51 6.20
C ALA A 373 -9.71 -1.90 5.95
N SER A 374 -8.44 -1.99 5.52
CA SER A 374 -7.81 -3.23 5.06
C SER A 374 -6.76 -3.81 6.02
N VAL A 375 -6.32 -3.08 7.06
CA VAL A 375 -5.21 -3.50 7.93
C VAL A 375 -5.42 -4.88 8.57
N ASP A 376 -6.64 -5.21 8.99
CA ASP A 376 -6.96 -6.49 9.65
C ASP A 376 -6.71 -7.67 8.68
N GLN A 377 -7.22 -7.59 7.45
CA GLN A 377 -6.99 -8.63 6.45
C GLN A 377 -5.52 -8.71 6.03
N ILE A 378 -4.81 -7.58 5.95
CA ILE A 378 -3.39 -7.56 5.58
C ILE A 378 -2.56 -8.29 6.64
N LEU A 379 -2.78 -8.00 7.91
CA LEU A 379 -2.09 -8.66 9.01
C LEU A 379 -2.46 -10.14 9.15
N LEU A 380 -3.63 -10.58 8.68
CA LEU A 380 -3.99 -12.00 8.59
C LEU A 380 -3.29 -12.72 7.44
N ASN A 381 -3.20 -12.06 6.27
CA ASN A 381 -2.75 -12.69 5.04
C ASN A 381 -1.25 -12.57 4.78
N PHE A 382 -0.56 -11.59 5.39
CA PHE A 382 0.82 -11.26 5.07
C PHE A 382 1.70 -11.13 6.32
N ARG A 383 2.99 -11.45 6.16
CA ARG A 383 4.02 -11.14 7.16
C ARG A 383 4.45 -9.67 7.04
N SER A 384 3.55 -8.77 7.41
CA SER A 384 3.67 -7.33 7.15
C SER A 384 4.08 -6.50 8.37
N GLU A 385 4.56 -7.13 9.44
CA GLU A 385 4.88 -6.48 10.72
C GLU A 385 6.00 -5.44 10.56
N LYS A 386 7.04 -5.75 9.78
CA LYS A 386 8.15 -4.83 9.51
C LYS A 386 7.74 -3.68 8.60
N PHE A 387 6.89 -3.97 7.61
CA PHE A 387 6.28 -2.95 6.75
C PHE A 387 5.51 -1.93 7.59
N TYR A 388 4.64 -2.40 8.49
CA TYR A 388 3.89 -1.51 9.37
C TYR A 388 4.77 -0.82 10.41
N ALA A 389 5.81 -1.46 10.94
CA ALA A 389 6.76 -0.82 11.87
C ALA A 389 7.44 0.41 11.22
N LYS A 390 7.85 0.30 9.95
CA LYS A 390 8.38 1.43 9.17
C LYS A 390 7.30 2.49 8.97
N TRP A 391 6.13 2.09 8.45
CA TRP A 391 5.09 3.05 8.05
C TRP A 391 4.39 3.73 9.23
N ILE A 392 4.26 3.07 10.37
CA ILE A 392 3.78 3.67 11.63
C ILE A 392 4.64 4.88 12.02
N ARG A 393 5.97 4.82 11.83
CA ARG A 393 6.82 5.99 12.07
C ARG A 393 6.46 7.14 11.14
N ASP A 394 6.32 6.89 9.84
CA ASP A 394 5.93 7.92 8.88
C ASP A 394 4.54 8.50 9.20
N ILE A 395 3.59 7.65 9.63
CA ILE A 395 2.25 8.08 10.06
C ILE A 395 2.35 9.02 11.26
N MET A 396 3.09 8.65 12.31
CA MET A 396 3.24 9.49 13.52
C MET A 396 3.93 10.82 13.19
N GLU A 397 4.83 10.82 12.21
CA GLU A 397 5.54 12.03 11.77
C GLU A 397 4.65 13.03 11.03
N THR A 398 3.43 12.67 10.61
CA THR A 398 2.49 13.63 9.99
C THR A 398 1.90 14.63 10.99
N ILE A 399 1.93 14.38 12.30
CA ILE A 399 1.28 15.22 13.29
C ILE A 399 1.91 16.63 13.41
N LYS A 400 1.06 17.65 13.45
CA LYS A 400 1.45 19.05 13.69
C LYS A 400 1.49 19.39 15.19
N GLU A 401 1.99 20.58 15.50
CA GLU A 401 2.09 21.05 16.89
C GLU A 401 0.72 21.21 17.56
N ASP A 402 -0.31 21.59 16.83
CA ASP A 402 -1.70 21.69 17.30
C ASP A 402 -2.42 20.34 17.44
N GLY A 403 -1.83 19.25 16.96
CA GLY A 403 -2.41 17.91 16.98
C GLY A 403 -3.11 17.50 15.68
N ALA A 404 -3.19 18.37 14.69
CA ALA A 404 -3.72 18.00 13.37
C ALA A 404 -2.88 16.93 12.71
N VAL A 405 -3.53 15.96 12.03
CA VAL A 405 -2.91 14.85 11.29
C VAL A 405 -3.37 14.89 9.84
N SER A 406 -2.47 14.53 8.93
CA SER A 406 -2.81 14.36 7.52
C SER A 406 -3.57 13.06 7.27
N GLY A 407 -4.48 13.04 6.30
CA GLY A 407 -5.12 11.83 5.80
C GLY A 407 -4.20 10.91 5.00
N ILE A 408 -3.02 11.40 4.60
CA ILE A 408 -2.00 10.63 3.87
C ILE A 408 -0.67 10.62 4.61
N ALA A 409 0.07 9.51 4.54
CA ALA A 409 1.41 9.36 5.12
C ALA A 409 2.36 8.60 4.18
N PRO A 410 3.56 9.18 3.86
CA PRO A 410 3.99 10.54 4.21
C PRO A 410 3.21 11.63 3.49
N THR A 411 3.34 12.88 3.95
CA THR A 411 2.61 14.02 3.38
C THR A 411 3.55 15.17 3.01
N PRO A 412 3.37 15.81 1.84
CA PRO A 412 4.08 17.03 1.47
C PRO A 412 3.54 18.31 2.18
N ASN A 413 3.00 18.15 3.37
CA ASN A 413 2.25 19.15 4.13
C ASN A 413 0.82 19.40 3.60
N TRP A 414 0.22 18.41 2.95
CA TRP A 414 -1.16 18.41 2.44
C TRP A 414 -2.08 17.50 3.28
N GLY A 415 -3.40 17.66 3.16
CA GLY A 415 -4.38 16.69 3.70
C GLY A 415 -4.68 16.82 5.18
N TYR A 416 -4.56 18.01 5.80
CA TYR A 416 -4.77 18.22 7.23
C TYR A 416 -6.22 18.57 7.63
N THR A 417 -7.16 18.56 6.70
CA THR A 417 -8.57 18.90 6.95
C THR A 417 -9.57 17.84 6.48
N PRO A 418 -9.21 16.56 6.36
CA PRO A 418 -10.11 15.58 5.72
C PRO A 418 -11.14 14.95 6.67
N GLY A 419 -11.17 15.33 7.95
CA GLY A 419 -12.08 14.76 8.96
C GLY A 419 -11.60 13.46 9.59
N GLY A 420 -12.36 12.94 10.54
CA GLY A 420 -12.01 11.77 11.35
C GLY A 420 -11.97 10.48 10.55
N VAL A 421 -12.84 10.33 9.56
CA VAL A 421 -12.85 9.15 8.66
C VAL A 421 -11.49 8.97 8.00
N CYS A 422 -10.88 10.05 7.50
CA CYS A 422 -9.57 9.97 6.87
C CYS A 422 -8.42 9.81 7.86
N THR A 423 -8.58 10.15 9.14
CA THR A 423 -7.48 10.11 10.11
C THR A 423 -7.53 8.96 11.09
N ILE A 424 -8.59 8.15 11.08
CA ILE A 424 -8.75 7.03 12.03
C ILE A 424 -7.61 6.01 11.94
N GLY A 425 -7.01 5.82 10.78
CA GLY A 425 -5.85 4.95 10.58
C GLY A 425 -4.64 5.34 11.42
N PHE A 426 -4.54 6.61 11.84
CA PHE A 426 -3.51 7.08 12.78
C PHE A 426 -3.50 6.32 14.11
N ALA A 427 -4.65 5.83 14.55
CA ALA A 427 -4.79 5.02 15.76
C ALA A 427 -4.96 3.52 15.45
N GLU A 428 -5.73 3.16 14.43
CA GLU A 428 -6.09 1.76 14.19
C GLU A 428 -5.00 0.93 13.53
N ILE A 429 -4.15 1.53 12.71
CA ILE A 429 -3.01 0.81 12.12
C ILE A 429 -2.01 0.38 13.22
N PRO A 430 -1.55 1.26 14.13
CA PRO A 430 -0.75 0.83 15.28
C PRO A 430 -1.46 -0.19 16.17
N TYR A 431 -2.76 -0.02 16.40
CA TYR A 431 -3.53 -0.94 17.25
C TYR A 431 -3.62 -2.34 16.65
N ALA A 432 -3.98 -2.46 15.38
CA ALA A 432 -4.04 -3.75 14.68
C ALA A 432 -2.67 -4.44 14.65
N THR A 433 -1.60 -3.67 14.39
CA THR A 433 -0.22 -4.18 14.42
C THR A 433 0.16 -4.67 15.82
N TYR A 434 -0.21 -3.93 16.88
CA TYR A 434 -0.03 -4.37 18.26
C TYR A 434 -0.85 -5.64 18.57
N GLN A 435 -2.08 -5.75 18.09
CA GLN A 435 -2.89 -6.97 18.26
C GLN A 435 -2.23 -8.20 17.62
N LYS A 436 -1.56 -8.02 16.49
CA LYS A 436 -0.82 -9.08 15.82
C LYS A 436 0.47 -9.45 16.56
N THR A 437 1.28 -8.46 16.92
CA THR A 437 2.66 -8.67 17.41
C THR A 437 2.78 -8.74 18.92
N ARG A 438 1.88 -8.06 19.64
CA ARG A 438 1.98 -7.77 21.08
C ARG A 438 3.28 -7.06 21.46
N ASP A 439 3.89 -6.36 20.53
CA ASP A 439 5.08 -5.54 20.75
C ASP A 439 4.70 -4.26 21.51
N LEU A 440 5.20 -4.15 22.75
CA LEU A 440 4.91 -3.00 23.63
C LEU A 440 5.61 -1.71 23.16
N ASP A 441 6.58 -1.78 22.27
CA ASP A 441 7.21 -0.57 21.73
C ASP A 441 6.26 0.22 20.84
N ILE A 442 5.28 -0.46 20.20
CA ILE A 442 4.22 0.20 19.42
C ILE A 442 3.38 1.14 20.30
N PRO A 443 2.69 0.68 21.36
CA PRO A 443 1.91 1.58 22.22
C PRO A 443 2.79 2.60 22.96
N LYS A 444 4.01 2.26 23.36
CA LYS A 444 4.94 3.23 23.98
C LYS A 444 5.25 4.40 23.05
N TYR A 445 5.53 4.10 21.77
CA TYR A 445 5.87 5.10 20.78
C TYR A 445 4.65 5.90 20.32
N THR A 446 3.52 5.24 20.02
CA THR A 446 2.41 5.87 19.31
C THR A 446 1.38 6.55 20.23
N LEU A 447 1.18 6.05 21.46
CA LEU A 447 0.14 6.56 22.36
C LEU A 447 0.20 8.08 22.61
N PRO A 448 1.38 8.72 22.85
CA PRO A 448 1.44 10.17 23.05
C PRO A 448 0.95 10.97 21.84
N TYR A 449 1.21 10.48 20.63
CA TYR A 449 0.75 11.10 19.38
C TYR A 449 -0.76 10.92 19.19
N ILE A 450 -1.28 9.72 19.48
CA ILE A 450 -2.71 9.41 19.37
C ILE A 450 -3.51 10.25 20.36
N GLU A 451 -3.05 10.37 21.62
CA GLU A 451 -3.70 11.21 22.64
C GLU A 451 -3.72 12.68 22.23
N LYS A 452 -2.61 13.17 21.65
CA LYS A 452 -2.50 14.54 21.14
C LYS A 452 -3.47 14.79 19.97
N HIS A 453 -3.53 13.87 19.00
CA HIS A 453 -4.48 13.98 17.88
C HIS A 453 -5.93 13.87 18.36
N PHE A 454 -6.23 12.95 19.26
CA PHE A 454 -7.56 12.82 19.80
C PHE A 454 -8.03 14.10 20.52
N ALA A 455 -7.16 14.76 21.28
CA ALA A 455 -7.49 16.03 21.92
C ALA A 455 -7.82 17.15 20.91
N PHE A 456 -7.12 17.18 19.78
CA PHE A 456 -7.42 18.07 18.66
C PHE A 456 -8.79 17.72 18.04
N TYR A 457 -9.00 16.45 17.69
CA TYR A 457 -10.22 15.99 17.04
C TYR A 457 -11.46 16.13 17.95
N ASP A 458 -11.35 15.78 19.23
CA ASP A 458 -12.38 15.96 20.25
C ASP A 458 -12.88 17.43 20.31
N ASN A 459 -11.96 18.38 20.20
CA ASN A 459 -12.34 19.80 20.17
C ASN A 459 -13.10 20.22 18.90
N LEU A 460 -12.80 19.59 17.76
CA LEU A 460 -13.50 19.85 16.50
C LEU A 460 -14.95 19.33 16.52
N VAL A 461 -15.16 18.15 17.12
CA VAL A 461 -16.44 17.43 17.03
C VAL A 461 -17.30 17.51 18.29
N LYS A 462 -16.95 18.37 19.27
CA LYS A 462 -17.75 18.57 20.51
C LYS A 462 -19.18 19.02 20.25
N GLY A 463 -19.42 19.77 19.18
CA GLY A 463 -20.75 20.24 18.78
C GLY A 463 -21.53 19.18 18.00
N ASP A 464 -22.82 19.44 17.82
CA ASP A 464 -23.70 18.62 16.96
C ASP A 464 -23.73 19.17 15.50
N THR A 465 -22.94 20.20 15.23
CA THR A 465 -22.75 20.75 13.88
C THR A 465 -21.70 19.89 13.16
N PRO A 466 -21.98 19.40 11.95
CA PRO A 466 -21.00 18.60 11.21
C PRO A 466 -19.73 19.41 10.94
N GLY A 467 -18.57 18.82 11.26
CA GLY A 467 -17.30 19.25 10.73
C GLY A 467 -17.19 18.93 9.25
N PHE A 468 -16.04 19.20 8.63
CA PHE A 468 -15.75 18.66 7.31
C PHE A 468 -15.30 17.20 7.47
N ASP A 469 -16.14 16.26 7.03
CA ASP A 469 -15.82 14.84 7.00
C ASP A 469 -16.39 14.21 5.71
N LEU A 470 -15.75 13.17 5.22
CA LEU A 470 -16.20 12.42 4.04
C LEU A 470 -17.44 11.57 4.31
N GLY A 471 -17.75 11.31 5.58
CA GLY A 471 -18.83 10.40 5.96
C GLY A 471 -18.52 8.96 5.54
N ASP A 472 -19.55 8.23 5.10
CA ASP A 472 -19.38 6.87 4.58
C ASP A 472 -19.00 6.91 3.09
N TRP A 473 -17.71 7.10 2.80
CA TRP A 473 -17.16 7.36 1.46
C TRP A 473 -17.42 6.21 0.47
N THR A 474 -17.69 6.55 -0.79
CA THR A 474 -17.90 5.67 -1.95
C THR A 474 -19.10 4.72 -1.88
N GLY A 475 -20.01 4.88 -0.95
CA GLY A 475 -21.27 4.15 -0.97
C GLY A 475 -22.24 4.69 -2.04
N ILE A 476 -23.20 3.88 -2.46
CA ILE A 476 -24.12 4.21 -3.56
C ILE A 476 -25.20 5.20 -3.12
N THR A 477 -25.76 4.99 -1.91
CA THR A 477 -26.85 5.81 -1.37
C THR A 477 -26.55 6.39 0.02
N ASN A 478 -25.37 6.26 0.51
CA ASN A 478 -25.01 6.24 1.92
C ASN A 478 -24.63 7.55 2.57
N ARG A 479 -24.74 8.65 1.89
CA ARG A 479 -24.70 9.97 2.53
C ARG A 479 -25.91 10.22 3.44
N GLU A 480 -26.75 9.19 3.64
CA GLU A 480 -27.90 9.24 4.53
C GLU A 480 -27.54 9.05 6.01
N THR A 481 -26.38 8.44 6.34
CA THR A 481 -25.93 8.40 7.74
C THR A 481 -25.34 9.76 8.11
N PRO A 482 -25.94 10.47 9.09
CA PRO A 482 -25.50 11.83 9.43
C PRO A 482 -24.03 11.87 9.90
N ILE A 483 -23.26 12.79 9.33
CA ILE A 483 -21.84 12.98 9.68
C ILE A 483 -21.61 13.11 11.19
N PRO A 484 -22.41 13.90 11.96
CA PRO A 484 -22.23 13.98 13.41
C PRO A 484 -22.28 12.64 14.13
N ILE A 485 -23.06 11.68 13.64
CA ILE A 485 -23.10 10.32 14.21
C ILE A 485 -21.79 9.60 13.92
N ILE A 486 -21.33 9.62 12.68
CA ILE A 486 -20.06 8.99 12.25
C ILE A 486 -18.89 9.56 13.07
N GLU A 487 -18.82 10.87 13.26
CA GLU A 487 -17.80 11.53 14.07
C GLU A 487 -17.76 11.01 15.53
N LYS A 488 -18.91 10.74 16.14
CA LYS A 488 -18.97 10.22 17.52
C LYS A 488 -18.52 8.75 17.58
N PHE A 489 -18.85 7.95 16.55
CA PHE A 489 -18.30 6.60 16.42
C PHE A 489 -16.78 6.60 16.24
N ILE A 490 -16.22 7.55 15.49
CA ILE A 490 -14.77 7.71 15.35
C ILE A 490 -14.13 8.04 16.70
N CYS A 491 -14.75 8.90 17.51
CA CYS A 491 -14.29 9.15 18.88
C CYS A 491 -14.27 7.87 19.73
N LEU A 492 -15.30 7.02 19.64
CA LEU A 492 -15.31 5.72 20.33
C LEU A 492 -14.17 4.80 19.87
N ARG A 493 -13.86 4.80 18.56
CA ARG A 493 -12.73 4.02 18.03
C ARG A 493 -11.39 4.51 18.57
N PHE A 494 -11.13 5.82 18.59
CA PHE A 494 -9.93 6.39 19.22
C PHE A 494 -9.82 6.03 20.68
N LEU A 495 -10.90 6.19 21.45
CA LEU A 495 -10.93 5.88 22.88
C LEU A 495 -10.66 4.41 23.15
N ARG A 496 -11.24 3.50 22.38
CA ARG A 496 -10.95 2.06 22.46
C ARG A 496 -9.46 1.76 22.33
N VAL A 497 -8.79 2.37 21.32
CA VAL A 497 -7.35 2.19 21.10
C VAL A 497 -6.54 2.75 22.27
N MET A 498 -6.83 3.97 22.72
CA MET A 498 -6.12 4.60 23.84
C MET A 498 -6.27 3.81 25.13
N ILE A 499 -7.47 3.34 25.45
CA ILE A 499 -7.74 2.49 26.62
C ILE A 499 -6.93 1.19 26.54
N ALA A 500 -6.96 0.52 25.38
CA ALA A 500 -6.19 -0.71 25.17
C ALA A 500 -4.68 -0.48 25.34
N PHE A 501 -4.15 0.63 24.80
CA PHE A 501 -2.73 0.96 24.93
C PHE A 501 -2.34 1.36 26.34
N ARG A 502 -3.18 2.15 27.06
CA ARG A 502 -2.92 2.47 28.46
C ARG A 502 -2.95 1.20 29.35
N LYS A 503 -3.91 0.28 29.13
CA LYS A 503 -3.94 -1.03 29.80
C LYS A 503 -2.66 -1.82 29.52
N ALA A 504 -2.25 -1.94 28.28
CA ALA A 504 -1.02 -2.66 27.90
C ALA A 504 0.24 -2.10 28.57
N LEU A 505 0.28 -0.80 28.80
CA LEU A 505 1.38 -0.09 29.44
C LEU A 505 1.25 0.04 30.96
N GLY A 506 0.19 -0.51 31.58
CA GLY A 506 -0.06 -0.39 32.99
C GLY A 506 -0.35 1.05 33.47
N LYS A 507 -0.87 1.89 32.58
CA LYS A 507 -1.26 3.28 32.87
C LYS A 507 -2.72 3.37 33.29
N ASP A 508 -3.06 4.40 34.06
CA ASP A 508 -4.46 4.75 34.39
C ASP A 508 -5.23 5.14 33.12
N TYR A 509 -6.49 4.72 33.03
CA TYR A 509 -7.39 4.97 31.89
C TYR A 509 -8.83 5.33 32.31
N GLU A 510 -9.10 5.62 33.60
CA GLU A 510 -10.43 5.94 34.07
C GLU A 510 -11.00 7.21 33.44
N ASP A 511 -10.17 8.24 33.20
CA ASP A 511 -10.54 9.44 32.45
C ASP A 511 -11.01 9.16 31.02
N LEU A 512 -10.45 8.13 30.39
CA LEU A 512 -10.88 7.69 29.05
C LEU A 512 -12.18 6.89 29.09
N ASN A 513 -12.43 6.11 30.15
CA ASN A 513 -13.71 5.41 30.35
C ASN A 513 -14.87 6.41 30.52
N GLU A 514 -14.69 7.48 31.33
CA GLU A 514 -15.67 8.54 31.48
C GLU A 514 -15.98 9.23 30.16
N LYS A 515 -14.93 9.51 29.35
CA LYS A 515 -15.09 10.11 28.03
C LYS A 515 -15.75 9.15 27.03
N GLN A 516 -15.45 7.86 27.10
CA GLN A 516 -16.10 6.83 26.27
C GLN A 516 -17.60 6.78 26.57
N GLU A 517 -17.98 6.82 27.84
CA GLU A 517 -19.40 6.85 28.22
C GLU A 517 -20.10 8.12 27.72
N TYR A 518 -19.44 9.29 27.80
CA TYR A 518 -19.98 10.52 27.22
C TYR A 518 -20.27 10.37 25.73
N TYR A 519 -19.33 9.80 24.94
CA TYR A 519 -19.54 9.60 23.51
C TYR A 519 -20.56 8.50 23.19
N ARG A 520 -20.67 7.47 24.03
CA ARG A 520 -21.76 6.48 23.90
C ARG A 520 -23.12 7.15 24.05
N GLN A 521 -23.31 8.00 25.05
CA GLN A 521 -24.54 8.75 25.24
C GLN A 521 -24.83 9.67 24.03
N LYS A 522 -23.80 10.33 23.48
CA LYS A 522 -23.96 11.16 22.27
C LYS A 522 -24.37 10.35 21.03
N VAL A 523 -23.78 9.17 20.84
CA VAL A 523 -24.21 8.26 19.77
C VAL A 523 -25.69 7.89 19.96
N GLU A 524 -26.11 7.52 21.16
CA GLU A 524 -27.50 7.15 21.46
C GLU A 524 -28.46 8.31 21.20
N GLU A 525 -28.16 9.51 21.72
CA GLU A 525 -28.94 10.72 21.50
C GLU A 525 -29.15 11.07 20.03
N LEU A 526 -28.07 10.95 19.22
CA LEU A 526 -28.12 11.34 17.80
C LEU A 526 -28.67 10.24 16.90
N SER A 527 -28.47 8.97 17.26
CA SER A 527 -28.85 7.84 16.42
C SER A 527 -30.32 7.44 16.57
N PHE A 528 -30.99 7.82 17.66
CA PHE A 528 -32.37 7.42 17.90
C PHE A 528 -33.32 8.60 18.04
N LYS A 529 -34.51 8.45 17.46
CA LYS A 529 -35.63 9.39 17.60
C LYS A 529 -36.90 8.60 17.96
N ASN A 530 -37.51 8.89 19.10
CA ASN A 530 -38.69 8.16 19.60
C ASN A 530 -38.44 6.63 19.68
N GLY A 531 -37.24 6.21 20.08
CA GLY A 531 -36.85 4.81 20.21
C GLY A 531 -36.60 4.07 18.91
N LYS A 532 -36.54 4.77 17.74
CA LYS A 532 -36.22 4.21 16.45
C LYS A 532 -34.95 4.83 15.88
N PRO A 533 -34.13 4.09 15.12
CA PRO A 533 -32.99 4.67 14.39
C PRO A 533 -33.44 5.85 13.51
N VAL A 534 -32.61 6.88 13.43
CA VAL A 534 -32.88 8.08 12.59
C VAL A 534 -32.83 7.76 11.10
N CYS A 535 -32.10 6.71 10.70
CA CYS A 535 -32.13 6.11 9.38
C CYS A 535 -31.97 4.59 9.49
N GLU A 536 -32.65 3.84 8.62
CA GLU A 536 -32.61 2.38 8.55
C GLU A 536 -31.74 1.96 7.36
N ASN A 537 -30.43 2.23 7.42
CA ASN A 537 -29.46 1.84 6.40
C ASN A 537 -28.40 0.86 6.96
N GLN A 538 -27.70 0.18 6.06
CA GLN A 538 -26.70 -0.82 6.43
C GLN A 538 -25.60 -0.22 7.32
N THR A 539 -25.15 1.00 7.05
CA THR A 539 -24.06 1.66 7.77
C THR A 539 -24.41 1.90 9.23
N LEU A 540 -25.50 2.67 9.51
CA LEU A 540 -25.86 3.03 10.88
C LEU A 540 -26.21 1.80 11.70
N LEU A 541 -27.04 0.90 11.15
CA LEU A 541 -27.47 -0.30 11.86
C LEU A 541 -26.28 -1.20 12.22
N SER A 542 -25.35 -1.39 11.30
CA SER A 542 -24.15 -2.19 11.54
C SER A 542 -23.23 -1.57 12.59
N MET A 543 -23.02 -0.25 12.53
CA MET A 543 -22.22 0.46 13.53
C MET A 543 -22.84 0.34 14.94
N LEU A 544 -24.14 0.53 15.08
CA LEU A 544 -24.84 0.39 16.35
C LEU A 544 -24.76 -1.03 16.93
N ILE A 545 -24.95 -2.06 16.10
CA ILE A 545 -24.87 -3.46 16.53
C ILE A 545 -23.46 -3.81 17.02
N VAL A 546 -22.43 -3.49 16.22
CA VAL A 546 -21.04 -3.83 16.56
C VAL A 546 -20.55 -3.11 17.80
N GLU A 547 -20.97 -1.87 18.02
CA GLU A 547 -20.61 -1.11 19.23
C GLU A 547 -21.53 -1.38 20.41
N GLY A 548 -22.45 -2.37 20.31
CA GLY A 548 -23.27 -2.87 21.43
C GLY A 548 -24.37 -1.92 21.87
N PHE A 549 -24.99 -1.18 20.96
CA PHE A 549 -26.18 -0.35 21.21
C PHE A 549 -27.50 -1.11 20.97
N ASP A 550 -27.40 -2.41 20.64
CA ASP A 550 -28.59 -3.20 20.32
C ASP A 550 -29.50 -3.41 21.54
N ASN A 551 -30.79 -3.21 21.33
CA ASN A 551 -31.86 -3.44 22.29
C ASN A 551 -32.74 -4.65 21.89
N GLY A 552 -32.25 -5.52 20.98
CA GLY A 552 -32.95 -6.69 20.43
C GLY A 552 -33.80 -6.39 19.20
N THR A 553 -33.78 -5.16 18.67
CA THR A 553 -34.54 -4.78 17.46
C THR A 553 -33.66 -4.42 16.28
N LEU A 554 -32.41 -4.00 16.50
CA LEU A 554 -31.50 -3.56 15.46
C LEU A 554 -31.04 -4.71 14.56
N GLU A 555 -30.84 -5.89 15.14
CA GLU A 555 -30.49 -7.11 14.39
C GLU A 555 -31.59 -7.44 13.37
N ASP A 556 -32.87 -7.47 13.79
CA ASP A 556 -34.00 -7.72 12.89
C ASP A 556 -34.11 -6.64 11.81
N LEU A 557 -33.88 -5.37 12.17
CA LEU A 557 -33.90 -4.25 11.19
C LEU A 557 -32.79 -4.42 10.15
N LEU A 558 -31.56 -4.73 10.55
CA LEU A 558 -30.44 -4.95 9.61
C LEU A 558 -30.75 -6.13 8.68
N ILE A 559 -31.19 -7.26 9.24
CA ILE A 559 -31.57 -8.45 8.45
C ILE A 559 -32.65 -8.09 7.43
N ASN A 560 -33.69 -7.35 7.84
CA ASN A 560 -34.79 -6.94 6.96
C ASN A 560 -34.31 -5.98 5.86
N VAL A 561 -33.41 -5.03 6.17
CA VAL A 561 -32.82 -4.12 5.17
C VAL A 561 -32.05 -4.91 4.13
N VAL A 562 -31.23 -5.87 4.55
CA VAL A 562 -30.43 -6.72 3.65
C VAL A 562 -31.34 -7.64 2.81
N LEU A 563 -32.35 -8.29 3.42
CA LEU A 563 -33.28 -9.17 2.67
C LEU A 563 -34.13 -8.41 1.67
N LYS A 564 -34.52 -7.17 1.97
CA LYS A 564 -35.30 -6.32 1.08
C LYS A 564 -34.50 -5.87 -0.14
N LYS A 565 -33.20 -5.62 0.03
CA LYS A 565 -32.28 -5.19 -1.01
C LYS A 565 -30.94 -5.93 -0.80
N PRO A 566 -30.82 -7.15 -1.36
CA PRO A 566 -29.66 -8.00 -1.12
C PRO A 566 -28.44 -7.53 -1.96
N GLU A 567 -27.99 -6.34 -1.70
CA GLU A 567 -26.77 -5.75 -2.25
C GLU A 567 -26.04 -4.96 -1.16
N ILE A 568 -24.74 -4.75 -1.32
CA ILE A 568 -23.96 -3.89 -0.43
C ILE A 568 -24.34 -2.45 -0.74
N ASP A 569 -24.94 -1.76 0.22
CA ASP A 569 -25.38 -0.37 0.12
C ASP A 569 -24.76 0.47 1.26
N CYS A 570 -23.45 0.36 1.39
CA CYS A 570 -22.65 1.12 2.35
C CYS A 570 -21.29 1.43 1.72
N GLY A 571 -20.65 2.46 2.21
CA GLY A 571 -19.32 2.84 1.80
C GLY A 571 -18.24 2.21 2.67
N MET A 572 -17.05 2.80 2.62
CA MET A 572 -15.85 2.33 3.28
C MET A 572 -16.00 2.24 4.81
N MET A 573 -16.74 3.16 5.45
CA MET A 573 -17.02 3.08 6.88
C MET A 573 -18.00 1.96 7.19
N GLY A 574 -19.13 1.92 6.51
CA GLY A 574 -20.18 0.93 6.74
C GLY A 574 -19.72 -0.50 6.51
N ILE A 575 -18.93 -0.75 5.46
CA ILE A 575 -18.49 -2.11 5.13
C ILE A 575 -17.55 -2.72 6.18
N GLN A 576 -16.80 -1.90 6.92
CA GLN A 576 -15.97 -2.37 8.03
C GLN A 576 -16.81 -2.95 9.18
N TYR A 577 -18.07 -2.54 9.28
CA TYR A 577 -19.01 -2.98 10.31
C TYR A 577 -20.00 -4.03 9.78
N LEU A 578 -20.41 -3.97 8.50
CA LEU A 578 -21.48 -4.79 7.94
C LEU A 578 -21.26 -6.30 8.14
N TYR A 579 -20.09 -6.82 7.76
CA TYR A 579 -19.78 -8.23 7.90
C TYR A 579 -19.74 -8.67 9.38
N LYS A 580 -19.18 -7.82 10.26
CA LYS A 580 -19.14 -8.07 11.70
C LYS A 580 -20.55 -8.07 12.30
N ALA A 581 -21.39 -7.10 11.91
CA ALA A 581 -22.76 -7.01 12.39
C ALA A 581 -23.59 -8.23 11.96
N LEU A 582 -23.52 -8.64 10.69
CA LEU A 582 -24.23 -9.83 10.22
C LEU A 582 -23.70 -11.12 10.89
N SER A 583 -22.41 -11.21 11.21
CA SER A 583 -21.87 -12.33 11.99
C SER A 583 -22.34 -12.32 13.45
N ILE A 584 -22.50 -11.15 14.08
CA ILE A 584 -23.15 -11.02 15.41
C ILE A 584 -24.60 -11.52 15.34
N CYS A 585 -25.33 -11.15 14.28
CA CYS A 585 -26.69 -11.66 13.99
C CYS A 585 -26.73 -13.16 13.61
N LYS A 586 -25.57 -13.83 13.52
CA LYS A 586 -25.43 -15.23 13.04
C LYS A 586 -26.03 -15.45 11.66
N ARG A 587 -25.79 -14.51 10.73
CA ARG A 587 -26.33 -14.49 9.38
C ARG A 587 -25.19 -14.44 8.33
N GLU A 588 -24.22 -15.34 8.47
CA GLU A 588 -23.14 -15.54 7.48
C GLU A 588 -23.69 -15.96 6.11
N ASP A 589 -24.85 -16.61 6.06
CA ASP A 589 -25.59 -16.90 4.85
C ASP A 589 -25.89 -15.63 4.03
N LEU A 590 -26.29 -14.55 4.71
CA LEU A 590 -26.55 -13.28 4.03
C LEU A 590 -25.27 -12.61 3.52
N ILE A 591 -24.15 -12.81 4.18
CA ILE A 591 -22.88 -12.29 3.66
C ILE A 591 -22.47 -13.02 2.38
N VAL A 592 -22.60 -14.37 2.37
CA VAL A 592 -22.38 -15.15 1.14
C VAL A 592 -23.31 -14.67 0.03
N GLU A 593 -24.60 -14.46 0.32
CA GLU A 593 -25.59 -13.95 -0.65
C GLU A 593 -25.18 -12.56 -1.19
N LEU A 594 -24.80 -11.60 -0.32
CA LEU A 594 -24.36 -10.26 -0.72
C LEU A 594 -23.13 -10.29 -1.64
N LEU A 595 -22.26 -11.27 -1.50
CA LEU A 595 -21.03 -11.41 -2.28
C LEU A 595 -21.24 -12.17 -3.61
N THR A 596 -22.24 -13.06 -3.70
CA THR A 596 -22.33 -14.02 -4.82
C THR A 596 -23.58 -13.87 -5.68
N ASN A 597 -24.62 -13.17 -5.24
CA ASN A 597 -25.85 -12.96 -6.01
C ASN A 597 -25.64 -12.09 -7.25
N GLU A 598 -26.68 -11.95 -8.09
CA GLU A 598 -26.61 -11.20 -9.35
C GLU A 598 -26.48 -9.66 -9.17
N ASN A 599 -26.77 -9.13 -7.98
CA ASN A 599 -26.62 -7.71 -7.65
C ASN A 599 -25.27 -7.41 -6.98
N SER A 600 -24.45 -8.41 -6.72
CA SER A 600 -23.13 -8.25 -6.09
C SER A 600 -22.18 -7.46 -6.99
N PHE A 601 -21.62 -6.38 -6.47
CA PHE A 601 -20.57 -5.63 -7.15
C PHE A 601 -19.30 -6.44 -7.36
N TYR A 602 -18.90 -7.27 -6.40
CA TYR A 602 -17.75 -8.18 -6.56
C TYR A 602 -17.96 -9.16 -7.70
N LYS A 603 -19.14 -9.79 -7.77
CA LYS A 603 -19.48 -10.70 -8.89
C LYS A 603 -19.50 -9.95 -10.22
N ARG A 604 -20.04 -8.74 -10.24
CA ARG A 604 -20.06 -7.89 -11.42
C ARG A 604 -18.65 -7.57 -11.92
N TRP A 605 -17.73 -7.14 -11.04
CA TRP A 605 -16.32 -6.87 -11.43
C TRP A 605 -15.69 -8.12 -12.06
N ILE A 606 -15.93 -9.30 -11.48
CA ILE A 606 -15.45 -10.58 -12.03
C ILE A 606 -16.04 -10.84 -13.41
N GLN A 607 -17.34 -10.57 -13.63
CA GLN A 607 -18.03 -10.76 -14.92
C GLN A 607 -17.55 -9.75 -15.99
N GLU A 608 -17.20 -8.55 -15.58
CA GLU A 608 -16.60 -7.51 -16.42
C GLU A 608 -15.13 -7.82 -16.77
N GLY A 609 -14.55 -8.85 -16.16
CA GLY A 609 -13.18 -9.32 -16.41
C GLY A 609 -12.12 -8.62 -15.58
N GLU A 610 -12.52 -7.89 -14.51
CA GLU A 610 -11.57 -7.30 -13.58
C GLU A 610 -10.82 -8.39 -12.81
N THR A 611 -9.56 -8.14 -12.54
CA THR A 611 -8.64 -9.09 -11.90
C THR A 611 -8.13 -8.61 -10.54
N THR A 612 -8.50 -7.40 -10.17
CA THR A 612 -8.22 -6.70 -8.91
C THR A 612 -9.48 -6.01 -8.42
N LEU A 613 -9.54 -5.61 -7.14
CA LEU A 613 -10.69 -4.90 -6.58
C LEU A 613 -10.74 -3.46 -7.11
N VAL A 614 -11.95 -2.98 -7.33
CA VAL A 614 -12.21 -1.63 -7.87
C VAL A 614 -12.47 -0.65 -6.72
N GLU A 615 -12.13 0.62 -6.92
CA GLU A 615 -12.24 1.70 -5.92
C GLU A 615 -13.68 2.04 -5.52
N SER A 616 -14.68 1.74 -6.34
CA SER A 616 -16.05 2.17 -6.09
C SER A 616 -17.05 1.11 -6.52
N PHE A 617 -18.16 1.06 -5.80
CA PHE A 617 -19.37 0.35 -6.22
C PHE A 617 -20.19 1.15 -7.28
N ASP A 618 -19.66 2.26 -7.77
CA ASP A 618 -20.25 3.06 -8.85
C ASP A 618 -20.36 2.27 -10.15
N LEU A 619 -21.40 2.56 -10.93
CA LEU A 619 -21.65 1.90 -12.20
C LEU A 619 -20.82 2.45 -13.37
N ASN A 620 -20.10 3.56 -13.16
CA ASN A 620 -19.30 4.17 -14.22
C ASN A 620 -17.88 3.54 -14.27
N PRO A 621 -17.55 2.73 -15.29
CA PRO A 621 -16.26 2.04 -15.36
C PRO A 621 -15.08 2.98 -15.64
N TYR A 622 -15.32 4.24 -15.93
CA TYR A 622 -14.30 5.20 -16.39
C TYR A 622 -13.88 6.24 -15.35
N THR A 623 -14.35 6.15 -14.10
CA THR A 623 -14.11 7.22 -13.10
C THR A 623 -13.25 6.82 -11.93
N ARG A 624 -12.84 5.55 -11.84
CA ARG A 624 -12.20 5.00 -10.63
C ARG A 624 -11.05 4.06 -10.97
N SER A 625 -10.11 3.92 -10.03
CA SER A 625 -9.06 2.92 -10.14
C SER A 625 -9.63 1.50 -10.16
N LYS A 626 -9.03 0.66 -11.01
CA LYS A 626 -9.37 -0.76 -11.10
C LYS A 626 -8.45 -1.62 -10.22
N ASN A 627 -7.62 -1.01 -9.38
CA ASN A 627 -6.68 -1.72 -8.51
C ASN A 627 -6.56 -1.02 -7.16
N HIS A 628 -7.54 -1.27 -6.28
CA HIS A 628 -7.72 -0.59 -5.01
C HIS A 628 -8.03 -1.59 -3.89
N HIS A 629 -7.40 -1.44 -2.71
CA HIS A 629 -7.49 -2.45 -1.65
C HIS A 629 -8.53 -2.15 -0.56
N MET A 630 -9.17 -0.98 -0.52
CA MET A 630 -10.04 -0.59 0.62
C MET A 630 -11.24 -1.52 0.85
N PHE A 631 -11.75 -2.18 -0.20
CA PHE A 631 -12.82 -3.17 -0.10
C PHE A 631 -12.32 -4.61 0.10
N SER A 632 -11.03 -4.80 0.39
CA SER A 632 -10.46 -6.12 0.72
C SER A 632 -10.73 -6.58 2.15
N ASN A 633 -11.38 -5.77 2.99
CA ASN A 633 -11.72 -6.14 4.36
C ASN A 633 -12.56 -7.43 4.47
N VAL A 634 -13.29 -7.78 3.44
CA VAL A 634 -14.03 -9.06 3.33
C VAL A 634 -13.11 -10.28 3.52
N LEU A 635 -11.82 -10.17 3.19
CA LEU A 635 -10.85 -11.26 3.36
C LEU A 635 -10.64 -11.62 4.83
N SER A 636 -10.79 -10.67 5.76
CA SER A 636 -10.75 -10.99 7.19
C SER A 636 -11.99 -11.79 7.63
N TRP A 637 -13.16 -11.52 7.04
CA TRP A 637 -14.38 -12.30 7.32
C TRP A 637 -14.26 -13.75 6.85
N PHE A 638 -13.55 -14.07 5.78
CA PHE A 638 -13.31 -15.45 5.37
C PHE A 638 -12.65 -16.29 6.48
N TYR A 639 -11.74 -15.70 7.24
CA TYR A 639 -11.12 -16.39 8.39
C TYR A 639 -11.98 -16.30 9.64
N ARG A 640 -12.50 -15.13 9.97
CA ARG A 640 -13.26 -14.92 11.22
C ARG A 640 -14.66 -15.49 11.14
N GLY A 641 -15.41 -15.18 10.08
CA GLY A 641 -16.80 -15.61 9.89
C GLY A 641 -16.94 -17.05 9.42
N LEU A 642 -16.27 -17.43 8.31
CA LEU A 642 -16.44 -18.78 7.74
C LEU A 642 -15.59 -19.84 8.44
N LEU A 643 -14.31 -19.56 8.71
CA LEU A 643 -13.41 -20.52 9.37
C LEU A 643 -13.45 -20.42 10.90
N GLY A 644 -14.03 -19.37 11.45
CA GLY A 644 -14.17 -19.17 12.88
C GLY A 644 -12.85 -18.95 13.62
N VAL A 645 -11.84 -18.32 12.99
CA VAL A 645 -10.52 -18.08 13.54
C VAL A 645 -10.43 -16.65 14.07
N GLU A 646 -10.41 -16.47 15.39
CA GLU A 646 -10.34 -15.17 16.05
C GLU A 646 -9.05 -15.04 16.87
N TYR A 647 -8.54 -13.82 16.99
CA TYR A 647 -7.50 -13.51 17.96
C TYR A 647 -8.10 -13.31 19.35
N ASP A 648 -7.38 -13.76 20.38
CA ASP A 648 -7.75 -13.45 21.76
C ASP A 648 -7.69 -11.94 22.01
N GLU A 649 -8.64 -11.40 22.75
CA GLU A 649 -8.72 -9.95 23.01
C GLU A 649 -7.54 -9.43 23.84
N GLU A 650 -7.02 -10.22 24.78
CA GLU A 650 -5.91 -9.84 25.66
C GLU A 650 -4.55 -10.24 25.10
N LEU A 651 -4.45 -11.43 24.49
CA LEU A 651 -3.20 -12.02 24.01
C LEU A 651 -2.95 -11.79 22.51
N GLY A 652 -3.94 -11.25 21.77
CA GLY A 652 -3.84 -11.03 20.34
C GLY A 652 -3.55 -12.32 19.57
N ALA A 653 -2.74 -12.24 18.54
CA ALA A 653 -2.40 -13.40 17.71
C ALA A 653 -1.58 -14.49 18.43
N LYS A 654 -1.07 -14.25 19.63
CA LYS A 654 -0.40 -15.28 20.43
C LYS A 654 -1.35 -16.37 20.92
N LYS A 655 -2.66 -16.10 20.89
CA LYS A 655 -3.70 -17.06 21.21
C LYS A 655 -4.86 -16.96 20.22
N ILE A 656 -5.23 -18.07 19.62
CA ILE A 656 -6.36 -18.17 18.70
C ILE A 656 -7.56 -18.76 19.43
N ILE A 657 -8.71 -18.12 19.26
CA ILE A 657 -9.99 -18.62 19.74
C ILE A 657 -10.79 -19.13 18.55
N ILE A 658 -11.27 -20.37 18.63
CA ILE A 658 -12.14 -20.93 17.59
C ILE A 658 -13.60 -20.64 17.93
N LYS A 659 -14.26 -19.95 16.99
CA LYS A 659 -15.71 -19.61 17.03
C LYS A 659 -16.37 -20.17 15.77
N PRO A 660 -16.81 -21.45 15.76
CA PRO A 660 -17.37 -22.07 14.56
C PRO A 660 -18.59 -21.31 14.03
N CYS A 661 -18.66 -21.19 12.70
CA CYS A 661 -19.84 -20.69 12.00
C CYS A 661 -20.96 -21.74 12.05
N ASN A 662 -22.05 -21.43 12.72
CA ASN A 662 -23.18 -22.37 12.86
C ASN A 662 -24.17 -22.29 11.70
N ASN A 663 -24.14 -21.21 10.90
CA ASN A 663 -24.99 -21.01 9.71
C ASN A 663 -24.15 -21.06 8.42
N PHE A 664 -23.41 -22.17 8.27
CA PHE A 664 -22.50 -22.36 7.17
C PHE A 664 -23.24 -22.87 5.92
N SER A 665 -23.43 -22.01 4.93
CA SER A 665 -24.22 -22.27 3.72
C SER A 665 -23.44 -22.91 2.55
N LEU A 666 -22.11 -22.92 2.61
CA LEU A 666 -21.25 -23.49 1.57
C LEU A 666 -21.12 -25.02 1.75
N GLN A 667 -20.68 -25.74 0.71
CA GLN A 667 -20.35 -27.17 0.84
C GLN A 667 -19.05 -27.37 1.63
N TYR A 668 -18.04 -26.55 1.37
CA TYR A 668 -16.82 -26.52 2.16
C TYR A 668 -16.14 -25.14 2.14
N ALA A 669 -15.35 -24.89 3.17
CA ALA A 669 -14.31 -23.88 3.19
C ALA A 669 -13.09 -24.42 3.95
N LYS A 670 -11.89 -24.04 3.54
CA LYS A 670 -10.65 -24.41 4.20
C LYS A 670 -9.63 -23.30 4.09
N GLY A 671 -8.75 -23.19 5.08
CA GLY A 671 -7.69 -22.20 5.05
C GLY A 671 -6.66 -22.43 6.15
N SER A 672 -5.59 -21.66 6.07
CA SER A 672 -4.51 -21.67 7.06
C SER A 672 -4.01 -20.28 7.35
N ILE A 673 -3.49 -20.10 8.57
CA ILE A 673 -2.76 -18.88 8.98
C ILE A 673 -1.45 -19.32 9.61
N GLN A 674 -0.33 -18.85 9.09
CA GLN A 674 1.01 -19.04 9.65
C GLN A 674 1.35 -17.85 10.54
N LEU A 675 1.63 -18.11 11.80
CA LEU A 675 2.14 -17.18 12.81
C LEU A 675 3.57 -17.58 13.23
N ASP A 676 4.23 -16.77 14.04
CA ASP A 676 5.60 -17.07 14.48
C ASP A 676 5.65 -18.33 15.35
N GLU A 677 4.64 -18.56 16.18
CA GLU A 677 4.53 -19.72 17.08
C GLU A 677 4.09 -21.01 16.37
N GLY A 678 3.57 -20.94 15.14
CA GLY A 678 3.10 -22.11 14.39
C GLY A 678 2.04 -21.79 13.35
N THR A 679 1.39 -22.86 12.87
CA THR A 679 0.34 -22.74 11.84
C THR A 679 -0.96 -23.37 12.32
N ILE A 680 -2.06 -22.69 12.07
CA ILE A 680 -3.40 -23.23 12.22
C ILE A 680 -4.00 -23.51 10.84
N PHE A 681 -4.59 -24.70 10.66
CA PHE A 681 -5.38 -25.11 9.52
C PHE A 681 -6.81 -25.37 9.98
N VAL A 682 -7.79 -24.81 9.30
CA VAL A 682 -9.20 -25.07 9.53
C VAL A 682 -9.85 -25.52 8.24
N SER A 683 -10.65 -26.56 8.31
CA SER A 683 -11.55 -26.96 7.24
C SER A 683 -12.95 -27.22 7.77
N VAL A 684 -13.94 -26.75 7.03
CA VAL A 684 -15.36 -26.85 7.35
C VAL A 684 -16.05 -27.55 6.21
N TYR A 685 -16.84 -28.57 6.50
CA TYR A 685 -17.64 -29.33 5.53
C TYR A 685 -19.09 -29.37 5.96
N ASN A 686 -20.00 -29.06 5.05
CA ASN A 686 -21.43 -29.19 5.22
C ASN A 686 -21.93 -30.34 4.32
N ASN A 687 -22.44 -31.42 4.91
CA ASN A 687 -22.96 -32.54 4.19
C ASN A 687 -24.51 -32.54 4.08
N GLY A 688 -25.14 -31.43 4.46
CA GLY A 688 -26.62 -31.27 4.44
C GLY A 688 -27.34 -31.73 5.71
N THR A 689 -26.68 -32.47 6.59
CA THR A 689 -27.22 -32.87 7.91
C THR A 689 -26.35 -32.37 9.07
N ASN A 690 -25.06 -32.22 8.81
CA ASN A 690 -24.08 -31.81 9.83
C ASN A 690 -23.05 -30.86 9.23
N ILE A 691 -22.52 -29.96 10.07
CA ILE A 691 -21.32 -29.18 9.77
C ILE A 691 -20.17 -29.80 10.57
N GLU A 692 -19.13 -30.23 9.87
CA GLU A 692 -17.90 -30.79 10.44
C GLU A 692 -16.76 -29.79 10.35
N TYR A 693 -16.19 -29.40 11.50
CA TYR A 693 -14.96 -28.64 11.60
C TYR A 693 -13.78 -29.58 11.87
N THR A 694 -12.73 -29.45 11.11
CA THR A 694 -11.43 -30.06 11.41
C THR A 694 -10.40 -28.95 11.63
N ILE A 695 -9.81 -28.90 12.81
CA ILE A 695 -8.80 -27.93 13.21
C ILE A 695 -7.51 -28.69 13.42
N LYS A 696 -6.41 -28.25 12.76
CA LYS A 696 -5.06 -28.77 12.96
C LYS A 696 -4.15 -27.64 13.41
N VAL A 697 -3.32 -27.90 14.41
CA VAL A 697 -2.39 -26.95 14.98
C VAL A 697 -1.01 -27.56 14.91
N ASP A 698 -0.09 -26.88 14.21
CA ASP A 698 1.33 -27.22 14.14
C ASP A 698 2.14 -26.17 14.91
N GLY A 699 3.24 -26.60 15.55
CA GLY A 699 4.08 -25.75 16.35
C GLY A 699 3.56 -25.53 17.77
N ASN A 700 3.89 -24.39 18.37
CA ASN A 700 3.58 -24.02 19.75
C ASN A 700 2.42 -23.02 19.87
N LEU A 701 1.68 -22.83 18.79
CA LEU A 701 0.55 -21.89 18.76
C LEU A 701 -0.53 -22.28 19.78
N ALA A 702 -0.94 -21.34 20.63
CA ALA A 702 -2.04 -21.52 21.57
C ALA A 702 -3.37 -21.38 20.81
N VAL A 703 -4.15 -22.47 20.77
CA VAL A 703 -5.47 -22.50 20.14
C VAL A 703 -6.47 -23.04 21.14
N GLU A 704 -7.62 -22.35 21.27
CA GLU A 704 -8.65 -22.71 22.25
C GLU A 704 -10.04 -22.78 21.62
N TYR A 705 -10.84 -23.72 22.08
CA TYR A 705 -12.26 -23.82 21.79
C TYR A 705 -13.02 -24.10 23.10
N GLN A 706 -13.97 -23.23 23.47
CA GLN A 706 -14.79 -23.33 24.69
C GLN A 706 -13.98 -23.55 25.98
N GLY A 707 -12.84 -22.88 26.11
CA GLY A 707 -11.95 -23.00 27.27
C GLY A 707 -10.99 -24.18 27.22
N GLU A 708 -11.08 -25.08 26.21
CA GLU A 708 -10.19 -26.19 26.03
C GLU A 708 -9.06 -25.90 25.02
N CYS A 709 -7.83 -26.14 25.43
CA CYS A 709 -6.67 -25.98 24.55
C CYS A 709 -6.64 -27.12 23.49
N ILE A 710 -6.53 -26.74 22.22
CA ILE A 710 -6.39 -27.67 21.08
C ILE A 710 -4.89 -27.91 20.84
N LYS A 711 -4.48 -29.19 20.86
CA LYS A 711 -3.15 -29.64 20.44
C LYS A 711 -3.26 -30.67 19.33
N GLY A 712 -2.47 -30.49 18.26
CA GLY A 712 -2.51 -31.37 17.11
C GLY A 712 -3.82 -31.21 16.32
N GLN A 713 -4.68 -32.23 16.28
CA GLN A 713 -5.93 -32.22 15.50
C GLN A 713 -7.16 -32.39 16.40
N LYS A 714 -8.19 -31.54 16.19
CA LYS A 714 -9.51 -31.66 16.81
C LYS A 714 -10.60 -31.63 15.73
N ARG A 715 -11.64 -32.47 15.91
CA ARG A 715 -12.86 -32.44 15.09
C ARG A 715 -14.03 -32.00 15.96
N LEU A 716 -14.88 -31.12 15.42
CA LEU A 716 -16.12 -30.67 16.02
C LEU A 716 -17.25 -31.01 15.03
N LEU A 717 -18.37 -31.49 15.55
CA LEU A 717 -19.56 -31.86 14.77
C LEU A 717 -20.75 -31.08 15.30
N PHE A 718 -21.47 -30.40 14.42
CA PHE A 718 -22.68 -29.66 14.71
C PHE A 718 -23.82 -30.26 13.90
N GLU A 719 -24.87 -30.74 14.56
CA GLU A 719 -26.11 -31.22 13.93
C GLU A 719 -27.05 -30.04 13.68
N PHE A 720 -27.74 -30.04 12.54
CA PHE A 720 -28.71 -29.00 12.19
C PHE A 720 -29.99 -29.13 13.01
#